data_fb4e69cd0d31a5fa950d3dc804b5676f
#
_entry.id   fb4e69cd0d31a5fa950d3dc804b5676f
#
_cell.length_a   1.000
_cell.length_b   1.000
_cell.length_c   1.000
_cell.angle_alpha   90.00
_cell.angle_beta   90.00
_cell.angle_gamma   90.00
#
_symmetry.space_group_name_H-M   'P 1'
#
loop_
_entity.id
_entity.type
_entity.pdbx_description
1 polymer ?
#
loop_
_entity_poly.entity_id
_entity_poly.type
_entity_poly.pdbx_seq_one_letter_code
_entity_poly.pdbx_strand_id
1 'polypeptide(L)'
;MNTPAVPAITDRRHLANGRVIPTESYSDQPYIVRTDDGAWLCCVTTGPGHEGVQGQHVTTLRSTDQGRTWSDPVPLEPGDQRENSYAVMLKVPSAPRLAGHVPRVDEEPGTPPAGRVYVFYNHNTDDVREIISHDGKQSIRRVDSLGHFVFKYSDDHGRSWSAARYDVPFRLFQCDRANVYGGRLCFFWNVGKPFILNGSAYVSLHKVGQMGRGFFQQSEGVLLKSDNLLTEPDPRRIRWETLPDGDIGLRTPPGGGPISEEHSYCVLSDGTVCCVYRSIDGHPVESCSRDGGHTWSEPRYRCFADGRRMKHPRAANFAWKCANGHYLYWFHNHGGKVMREAPGNADGGGYDDRNPVWLSAGIEIDTPGGREIAWSEPEIVLYESDPCVRISYPDLVEEGGRYYLTETQKDLARVHEVAADLLEGMWATLAAQLSRGKGPVANDDRRLLSLPLHGAAMPVTVPLPPLPWFRVRDHSVLDLRGKDTGEGVALELELTLPDGAPGRVLLDNRDGAGRGFCLRTAGAGALELMLNDGQTASHWISDPALDVGRPHHVVVNIDGGPRVISFVVDGRFLDGGETRQFGWGRFSPYLRHMNGAADLHIAPEVKDLRIFGRILRTFEAAMRAAAGSGRRASA
;
A
#
# COMPACT_ATOMS: atom_id res chain seq x y z
N MET A 1 -11.30 -15.60 -33.89
CA MET A 1 -11.68 -14.18 -34.04
C MET A 1 -10.67 -13.39 -33.22
N ASN A 2 -9.84 -12.57 -33.85
CA ASN A 2 -8.86 -11.74 -33.13
C ASN A 2 -9.64 -10.69 -32.32
N THR A 3 -9.60 -10.80 -31.02
CA THR A 3 -10.07 -9.73 -30.12
C THR A 3 -9.26 -8.47 -30.46
N PRO A 4 -9.88 -7.34 -30.79
CA PRO A 4 -9.14 -6.12 -31.07
C PRO A 4 -8.33 -5.75 -29.83
N ALA A 5 -7.05 -5.46 -30.01
CA ALA A 5 -6.17 -5.03 -28.93
C ALA A 5 -6.78 -3.78 -28.27
N VAL A 6 -7.06 -3.86 -26.99
CA VAL A 6 -7.45 -2.68 -26.20
C VAL A 6 -6.29 -1.68 -26.30
N PRO A 7 -6.53 -0.42 -26.69
CA PRO A 7 -5.47 0.57 -26.78
C PRO A 7 -4.75 0.68 -25.43
N ALA A 8 -3.44 0.61 -25.43
CA ALA A 8 -2.63 0.69 -24.21
C ALA A 8 -2.94 1.99 -23.45
N ILE A 9 -3.28 1.88 -22.16
CA ILE A 9 -3.41 3.04 -21.28
C ILE A 9 -2.00 3.56 -21.03
N THR A 10 -1.78 4.85 -21.26
CA THR A 10 -0.42 5.44 -21.20
C THR A 10 0.10 5.64 -19.79
N ASP A 11 -0.78 5.76 -18.80
CA ASP A 11 -0.37 5.92 -17.39
C ASP A 11 0.10 4.58 -16.80
N ARG A 12 1.41 4.50 -16.48
CA ARG A 12 2.04 3.28 -15.93
C ARG A 12 1.45 2.83 -14.59
N ARG A 13 0.78 3.72 -13.86
CA ARG A 13 0.14 3.41 -12.57
C ARG A 13 -1.16 2.62 -12.72
N HIS A 14 -1.74 2.57 -13.93
CA HIS A 14 -3.00 1.86 -14.17
C HIS A 14 -2.79 0.34 -14.17
N LEU A 15 -3.66 -0.40 -13.47
CA LEU A 15 -3.53 -1.86 -13.30
C LEU A 15 -3.48 -2.64 -14.62
N ALA A 16 -4.14 -2.16 -15.68
CA ALA A 16 -4.09 -2.81 -16.99
C ALA A 16 -2.68 -2.91 -17.60
N ASN A 17 -1.71 -2.10 -17.12
CA ASN A 17 -0.31 -2.17 -17.53
C ASN A 17 0.50 -3.22 -16.77
N GLY A 18 -0.06 -3.84 -15.74
CA GLY A 18 0.56 -4.94 -15.00
C GLY A 18 0.63 -6.23 -15.80
N ARG A 19 1.62 -7.05 -15.50
CA ARG A 19 1.83 -8.38 -16.07
C ARG A 19 1.05 -9.39 -15.27
N VAL A 20 0.19 -10.15 -15.92
CA VAL A 20 -0.70 -11.12 -15.25
C VAL A 20 0.11 -12.29 -14.69
N ILE A 21 -0.17 -12.66 -13.44
CA ILE A 21 0.26 -13.91 -12.83
C ILE A 21 -0.88 -14.92 -13.05
N PRO A 22 -0.62 -16.08 -13.67
CA PRO A 22 -1.67 -17.08 -13.92
C PRO A 22 -2.29 -17.61 -12.64
N THR A 23 -3.61 -17.56 -12.53
CA THR A 23 -4.41 -18.07 -11.42
C THR A 23 -5.72 -18.63 -11.97
N GLU A 24 -6.49 -19.32 -11.12
CA GLU A 24 -7.86 -19.73 -11.43
C GLU A 24 -8.84 -18.55 -11.22
N SER A 25 -10.06 -18.83 -10.75
CA SER A 25 -11.07 -17.79 -10.52
C SER A 25 -10.81 -16.93 -9.29
N TYR A 26 -10.16 -17.50 -8.26
CA TYR A 26 -9.71 -16.82 -7.05
C TYR A 26 -8.20 -16.64 -7.08
N SER A 27 -7.73 -15.54 -6.54
CA SER A 27 -6.30 -15.22 -6.46
C SER A 27 -6.00 -14.42 -5.21
N ASP A 28 -4.98 -14.84 -4.44
CA ASP A 28 -4.54 -14.14 -3.24
C ASP A 28 -3.06 -14.31 -2.98
N GLN A 29 -2.44 -13.27 -2.39
CA GLN A 29 -1.05 -13.28 -1.91
C GLN A 29 -0.03 -13.74 -2.96
N PRO A 30 0.12 -13.05 -4.08
CA PRO A 30 1.11 -13.38 -5.11
C PRO A 30 2.51 -12.93 -4.65
N TYR A 31 3.12 -13.71 -3.76
CA TYR A 31 4.41 -13.37 -3.15
C TYR A 31 5.56 -14.05 -3.87
N ILE A 32 6.66 -13.31 -4.01
CA ILE A 32 7.80 -13.71 -4.83
C ILE A 32 9.08 -13.77 -4.00
N VAL A 33 9.86 -14.85 -4.19
CA VAL A 33 11.27 -14.92 -3.80
C VAL A 33 12.14 -15.09 -5.05
N ARG A 34 13.33 -14.50 -5.05
CA ARG A 34 14.32 -14.72 -6.10
C ARG A 34 15.16 -15.95 -5.75
N THR A 35 15.17 -16.92 -6.64
CA THR A 35 15.98 -18.14 -6.50
C THR A 35 17.41 -17.92 -6.97
N ASP A 36 18.35 -18.80 -6.60
CA ASP A 36 19.78 -18.62 -6.92
C ASP A 36 20.10 -18.83 -8.40
N ASP A 37 19.23 -19.47 -9.15
CA ASP A 37 19.31 -19.56 -10.62
C ASP A 37 18.75 -18.30 -11.33
N GLY A 38 18.42 -17.25 -10.57
CA GLY A 38 17.96 -15.96 -11.08
C GLY A 38 16.48 -15.87 -11.40
N ALA A 39 15.71 -16.96 -11.23
CA ALA A 39 14.27 -16.93 -11.50
C ALA A 39 13.50 -16.29 -10.33
N TRP A 40 12.33 -15.76 -10.65
CA TRP A 40 11.30 -15.43 -9.68
C TRP A 40 10.45 -16.66 -9.42
N LEU A 41 10.31 -17.05 -8.17
CA LEU A 41 9.38 -18.07 -7.71
C LEU A 41 8.24 -17.36 -7.00
N CYS A 42 7.05 -17.43 -7.57
CA CYS A 42 5.82 -16.89 -7.01
C CYS A 42 5.02 -18.01 -6.34
N CYS A 43 4.54 -17.82 -5.12
CA CYS A 43 3.43 -18.61 -4.57
C CYS A 43 2.16 -17.78 -4.64
N VAL A 44 1.03 -18.44 -4.86
CA VAL A 44 -0.28 -17.80 -4.91
C VAL A 44 -1.34 -18.77 -4.39
N THR A 45 -2.24 -18.27 -3.54
CA THR A 45 -3.45 -19.02 -3.19
C THR A 45 -4.48 -18.81 -4.28
N THR A 46 -5.01 -19.89 -4.84
CA THR A 46 -5.96 -19.89 -5.95
C THR A 46 -7.06 -20.93 -5.74
N GLY A 47 -8.00 -21.01 -6.66
CA GLY A 47 -9.06 -22.02 -6.66
C GLY A 47 -10.34 -21.54 -7.34
N PRO A 48 -11.40 -22.36 -7.36
CA PRO A 48 -12.69 -21.99 -7.91
C PRO A 48 -13.41 -20.98 -7.00
N GLY A 49 -14.14 -20.04 -7.57
CA GLY A 49 -15.04 -19.15 -6.85
C GLY A 49 -14.33 -18.00 -6.13
N HIS A 50 -14.44 -17.93 -4.80
CA HIS A 50 -13.97 -16.82 -4.00
C HIS A 50 -13.29 -17.30 -2.69
N GLU A 51 -12.75 -16.39 -1.92
CA GLU A 51 -12.02 -16.62 -0.66
C GLU A 51 -12.81 -17.50 0.33
N GLY A 52 -12.16 -18.51 0.89
CA GLY A 52 -12.70 -19.36 1.94
C GLY A 52 -13.63 -20.48 1.47
N VAL A 53 -13.82 -20.66 0.17
CA VAL A 53 -14.63 -21.78 -0.37
C VAL A 53 -13.82 -23.04 -0.53
N GLN A 54 -14.54 -24.17 -0.63
CA GLN A 54 -13.96 -25.48 -0.90
C GLN A 54 -13.20 -25.50 -2.22
N GLY A 55 -12.06 -26.21 -2.24
CA GLY A 55 -11.19 -26.33 -3.41
C GLY A 55 -10.08 -25.26 -3.50
N GLN A 56 -10.01 -24.35 -2.55
CA GLN A 56 -8.92 -23.38 -2.44
C GLN A 56 -7.59 -24.10 -2.17
N HIS A 57 -6.55 -23.72 -2.91
CA HIS A 57 -5.24 -24.37 -2.81
C HIS A 57 -4.10 -23.39 -3.19
N VAL A 58 -2.88 -23.76 -2.85
CA VAL A 58 -1.67 -23.00 -3.16
C VAL A 58 -0.94 -23.61 -4.35
N THR A 59 -0.57 -22.79 -5.31
CA THR A 59 0.33 -23.13 -6.41
C THR A 59 1.57 -22.28 -6.39
N THR A 60 2.63 -22.76 -7.05
CA THR A 60 3.84 -21.99 -7.31
C THR A 60 4.13 -21.92 -8.80
N LEU A 61 4.65 -20.79 -9.25
CA LEU A 61 5.00 -20.51 -10.65
C LEU A 61 6.38 -19.89 -10.71
N ARG A 62 7.10 -20.15 -11.79
CA ARG A 62 8.43 -19.59 -12.03
C ARG A 62 8.43 -18.66 -13.23
N SER A 63 9.18 -17.56 -13.12
CA SER A 63 9.46 -16.64 -14.22
C SER A 63 10.96 -16.36 -14.30
N THR A 64 11.52 -16.38 -15.51
CA THR A 64 12.93 -16.01 -15.78
C THR A 64 13.07 -14.67 -16.50
N ASP A 65 11.96 -13.96 -16.68
CA ASP A 65 11.87 -12.71 -17.44
C ASP A 65 11.11 -11.60 -16.67
N GLN A 66 11.21 -11.64 -15.35
CA GLN A 66 10.60 -10.65 -14.43
C GLN A 66 9.07 -10.60 -14.53
N GLY A 67 8.43 -11.76 -14.61
CA GLY A 67 6.98 -11.90 -14.62
C GLY A 67 6.31 -11.57 -15.97
N ARG A 68 7.08 -11.52 -17.09
CA ARG A 68 6.48 -11.42 -18.43
C ARG A 68 5.84 -12.71 -18.87
N THR A 69 6.51 -13.82 -18.56
CA THR A 69 5.99 -15.18 -18.76
C THR A 69 6.19 -16.02 -17.50
N TRP A 70 5.33 -17.01 -17.32
CA TRP A 70 5.33 -17.91 -16.18
C TRP A 70 5.30 -19.36 -16.64
N SER A 71 5.90 -20.24 -15.85
CA SER A 71 5.79 -21.69 -16.02
C SER A 71 4.36 -22.18 -15.77
N ASP A 72 4.10 -23.42 -16.10
CA ASP A 72 2.91 -24.11 -15.60
C ASP A 72 2.88 -24.08 -14.06
N PRO A 73 1.69 -23.99 -13.44
CA PRO A 73 1.53 -24.02 -11.99
C PRO A 73 1.97 -25.37 -11.40
N VAL A 74 2.70 -25.30 -10.30
CA VAL A 74 3.08 -26.48 -9.50
C VAL A 74 2.29 -26.45 -8.19
N PRO A 75 1.30 -27.36 -7.99
CA PRO A 75 0.53 -27.40 -6.74
C PRO A 75 1.42 -27.88 -5.58
N LEU A 76 1.24 -27.28 -4.39
CA LEU A 76 1.96 -27.71 -3.18
C LEU A 76 1.49 -29.08 -2.68
N GLU A 77 0.20 -29.37 -2.82
CA GLU A 77 -0.43 -30.60 -2.34
C GLU A 77 -1.09 -31.36 -3.49
N PRO A 78 -0.30 -31.93 -4.42
CA PRO A 78 -0.87 -32.67 -5.56
C PRO A 78 -1.64 -33.90 -5.07
N GLY A 79 -2.94 -33.99 -5.44
CA GLY A 79 -3.80 -35.13 -5.08
C GLY A 79 -4.42 -35.06 -3.68
N ASP A 80 -4.08 -34.05 -2.84
CA ASP A 80 -4.82 -33.80 -1.60
C ASP A 80 -6.09 -32.97 -1.92
N GLN A 81 -7.23 -33.40 -1.41
CA GLN A 81 -8.52 -32.75 -1.62
C GLN A 81 -8.81 -31.70 -0.51
N ARG A 82 -7.89 -31.55 0.43
CA ARG A 82 -8.03 -30.59 1.54
C ARG A 82 -7.50 -29.23 1.12
N GLU A 83 -8.15 -28.19 1.61
CA GLU A 83 -7.76 -26.82 1.31
C GLU A 83 -6.41 -26.47 1.95
N ASN A 84 -5.65 -25.70 1.21
CA ASN A 84 -4.43 -25.07 1.69
C ASN A 84 -4.35 -23.63 1.17
N SER A 85 -3.82 -22.71 2.01
CA SER A 85 -4.02 -21.26 1.80
C SER A 85 -2.91 -20.44 2.43
N TYR A 86 -2.84 -19.17 2.03
CA TYR A 86 -2.05 -18.13 2.68
C TYR A 86 -0.56 -18.45 2.77
N ALA A 87 0.01 -18.82 1.62
CA ALA A 87 1.41 -19.23 1.53
C ALA A 87 2.36 -18.02 1.56
N VAL A 88 3.45 -18.19 2.32
CA VAL A 88 4.60 -17.28 2.31
C VAL A 88 5.89 -18.07 2.17
N MET A 89 6.90 -17.50 1.52
CA MET A 89 8.16 -18.21 1.24
C MET A 89 9.35 -17.56 1.92
N LEU A 90 10.29 -18.40 2.36
CA LEU A 90 11.60 -17.99 2.85
C LEU A 90 12.67 -18.75 2.08
N LYS A 91 13.57 -18.02 1.42
CA LYS A 91 14.76 -18.60 0.81
C LYS A 91 15.93 -18.55 1.81
N VAL A 92 16.58 -19.69 2.04
CA VAL A 92 17.83 -19.76 2.80
C VAL A 92 18.91 -19.00 2.03
N PRO A 93 19.61 -18.04 2.66
CA PRO A 93 20.68 -17.31 2.00
C PRO A 93 21.78 -18.26 1.54
N SER A 94 22.23 -18.10 0.31
CA SER A 94 23.43 -18.75 -0.18
C SER A 94 24.64 -17.93 0.27
N ALA A 95 25.69 -18.58 0.75
CA ALA A 95 26.94 -17.90 1.01
C ALA A 95 27.41 -17.18 -0.27
N PRO A 96 27.99 -15.95 -0.17
CA PRO A 96 28.54 -15.28 -1.33
C PRO A 96 29.54 -16.22 -2.01
N ARG A 97 29.25 -16.65 -3.24
CA ARG A 97 30.23 -17.42 -4.03
C ARG A 97 31.40 -16.49 -4.32
N LEU A 98 32.52 -16.72 -3.65
CA LEU A 98 33.79 -16.17 -4.11
C LEU A 98 34.04 -16.71 -5.51
N ALA A 99 34.23 -15.84 -6.49
CA ALA A 99 34.51 -16.23 -7.86
C ALA A 99 35.73 -17.17 -7.87
N GLY A 100 35.53 -18.44 -8.31
CA GLY A 100 36.58 -19.45 -8.35
C GLY A 100 36.53 -20.52 -7.26
N HIS A 101 35.55 -20.52 -6.36
CA HIS A 101 35.41 -21.56 -5.34
C HIS A 101 34.72 -22.79 -5.94
N VAL A 102 35.48 -23.87 -6.08
CA VAL A 102 34.95 -25.23 -6.34
C VAL A 102 34.47 -25.78 -4.99
N PRO A 103 33.22 -26.27 -4.85
CA PRO A 103 32.75 -26.85 -3.59
C PRO A 103 33.71 -27.95 -3.15
N ARG A 104 34.22 -27.86 -1.94
CA ARG A 104 35.00 -28.95 -1.34
C ARG A 104 34.05 -30.09 -1.00
N VAL A 105 34.48 -31.31 -1.27
CA VAL A 105 33.78 -32.57 -0.95
C VAL A 105 33.58 -32.78 0.56
N ASP A 106 34.10 -31.90 1.41
CA ASP A 106 34.14 -31.94 2.84
C ASP A 106 33.21 -30.92 3.54
N GLU A 107 32.16 -30.40 2.82
CA GLU A 107 31.11 -29.66 3.52
C GLU A 107 30.43 -30.60 4.52
N GLU A 108 30.44 -30.21 5.80
CA GLU A 108 29.91 -31.00 6.91
C GLU A 108 28.53 -31.55 6.56
N PRO A 109 28.29 -32.88 6.70
CA PRO A 109 26.97 -33.44 6.48
C PRO A 109 26.05 -32.91 7.58
N GLY A 110 25.28 -31.87 7.26
CA GLY A 110 24.37 -31.31 8.26
C GLY A 110 23.76 -29.95 7.98
N THR A 111 24.12 -29.26 6.90
CA THR A 111 23.52 -27.96 6.57
C THR A 111 22.49 -28.12 5.46
N PRO A 112 21.31 -27.44 5.53
CA PRO A 112 20.39 -27.43 4.37
C PRO A 112 21.12 -26.95 3.12
N PRO A 113 20.77 -27.45 1.94
CA PRO A 113 21.36 -26.96 0.70
C PRO A 113 21.22 -25.46 0.60
N ALA A 114 22.30 -24.77 0.25
CA ALA A 114 22.26 -23.35 -0.03
C ALA A 114 21.20 -23.04 -1.09
N GLY A 115 20.36 -22.04 -0.84
CA GLY A 115 19.26 -21.68 -1.72
C GLY A 115 17.97 -22.51 -1.53
N ARG A 116 17.89 -23.40 -0.54
CA ARG A 116 16.62 -24.04 -0.19
C ARG A 116 15.52 -23.00 0.01
N VAL A 117 14.35 -23.26 -0.54
CA VAL A 117 13.16 -22.44 -0.34
C VAL A 117 12.19 -23.18 0.55
N TYR A 118 11.81 -22.58 1.66
CA TYR A 118 10.69 -23.04 2.49
C TYR A 118 9.43 -22.28 2.08
N VAL A 119 8.28 -23.00 2.05
CA VAL A 119 6.95 -22.42 1.88
C VAL A 119 6.11 -22.78 3.09
N PHE A 120 5.57 -21.78 3.79
CA PHE A 120 4.71 -21.90 4.96
C PHE A 120 3.28 -21.58 4.56
N TYR A 121 2.31 -22.37 4.99
CA TYR A 121 0.91 -22.22 4.60
C TYR A 121 -0.04 -22.86 5.60
N ASN A 122 -1.31 -22.44 5.57
CA ASN A 122 -2.38 -23.12 6.27
C ASN A 122 -2.80 -24.38 5.51
N HIS A 123 -3.02 -25.48 6.21
CA HIS A 123 -3.55 -26.71 5.63
C HIS A 123 -4.70 -27.23 6.48
N ASN A 124 -5.87 -27.45 5.87
CA ASN A 124 -7.07 -27.97 6.55
C ASN A 124 -6.94 -29.47 6.86
N THR A 125 -5.91 -29.82 7.65
CA THR A 125 -5.52 -31.19 7.95
C THR A 125 -6.64 -32.02 8.57
N ASP A 126 -7.45 -31.38 9.42
CA ASP A 126 -8.54 -32.03 10.15
C ASP A 126 -9.83 -32.16 9.32
N ASP A 127 -9.83 -31.68 8.08
CA ASP A 127 -10.97 -31.69 7.17
C ASP A 127 -12.25 -31.06 7.76
N VAL A 128 -12.06 -29.96 8.50
CA VAL A 128 -13.17 -29.22 9.10
C VAL A 128 -13.86 -28.38 8.03
N ARG A 129 -15.15 -28.63 7.81
CA ARG A 129 -15.94 -28.00 6.74
C ARG A 129 -16.93 -26.97 7.25
N GLU A 130 -17.20 -26.99 8.53
CA GLU A 130 -18.19 -26.13 9.16
C GLU A 130 -17.76 -25.80 10.59
N ILE A 131 -17.84 -24.52 10.95
CA ILE A 131 -17.52 -24.01 12.28
C ILE A 131 -18.68 -23.23 12.84
N ILE A 132 -18.72 -23.08 14.17
CA ILE A 132 -19.74 -22.31 14.88
C ILE A 132 -19.20 -20.91 15.18
N SER A 133 -20.01 -19.87 14.97
CA SER A 133 -19.68 -18.50 15.38
C SER A 133 -19.46 -18.43 16.91
N HIS A 134 -18.70 -17.44 17.38
CA HIS A 134 -18.37 -17.32 18.80
C HIS A 134 -19.61 -17.12 19.71
N ASP A 135 -20.71 -16.58 19.18
CA ASP A 135 -21.98 -16.46 19.89
C ASP A 135 -22.83 -17.74 19.87
N GLY A 136 -22.33 -18.80 19.24
CA GLY A 136 -22.99 -20.12 19.15
C GLY A 136 -24.23 -20.17 18.25
N LYS A 137 -24.53 -19.10 17.50
CA LYS A 137 -25.82 -18.97 16.79
C LYS A 137 -25.76 -19.27 15.30
N GLN A 138 -24.58 -19.28 14.71
CA GLN A 138 -24.44 -19.41 13.26
C GLN A 138 -23.42 -20.50 12.90
N SER A 139 -23.77 -21.27 11.86
CA SER A 139 -22.83 -22.12 11.17
C SER A 139 -22.14 -21.32 10.06
N ILE A 140 -20.81 -21.45 9.98
CA ILE A 140 -19.96 -20.74 9.04
C ILE A 140 -19.18 -21.80 8.24
N ARG A 141 -19.31 -21.75 6.92
CA ARG A 141 -18.54 -22.59 5.98
C ARG A 141 -17.35 -21.80 5.46
N ARG A 142 -16.28 -21.80 6.23
CA ARG A 142 -15.00 -21.21 5.85
C ARG A 142 -13.88 -22.19 6.19
N VAL A 143 -13.01 -22.50 5.26
CA VAL A 143 -12.05 -23.62 5.35
C VAL A 143 -10.58 -23.17 5.27
N ASP A 144 -10.32 -21.88 5.11
CA ASP A 144 -9.01 -21.33 4.81
C ASP A 144 -8.21 -20.84 6.05
N SER A 145 -8.88 -20.65 7.19
CA SER A 145 -8.28 -20.02 8.38
C SER A 145 -8.24 -20.96 9.58
N LEU A 146 -8.01 -22.26 9.34
CA LEU A 146 -8.02 -23.30 10.37
C LEU A 146 -7.14 -24.49 9.94
N GLY A 147 -7.06 -25.53 10.78
CA GLY A 147 -6.25 -26.73 10.54
C GLY A 147 -4.86 -26.58 11.16
N HIS A 148 -3.82 -26.94 10.41
CA HIS A 148 -2.44 -26.88 10.84
C HIS A 148 -1.65 -25.81 10.07
N PHE A 149 -0.75 -25.12 10.72
CA PHE A 149 0.26 -24.32 10.06
C PHE A 149 1.43 -25.23 9.73
N VAL A 150 1.77 -25.33 8.46
CA VAL A 150 2.71 -26.32 7.95
C VAL A 150 3.72 -25.69 7.00
N PHE A 151 4.78 -26.44 6.68
CA PHE A 151 5.71 -26.07 5.62
C PHE A 151 6.09 -27.25 4.73
N LYS A 152 6.49 -26.93 3.53
CA LYS A 152 7.27 -27.76 2.60
C LYS A 152 8.54 -27.03 2.20
N TYR A 153 9.46 -27.74 1.55
CA TYR A 153 10.68 -27.12 1.04
C TYR A 153 11.00 -27.61 -0.38
N SER A 154 11.78 -26.82 -1.08
CA SER A 154 12.34 -27.10 -2.41
C SER A 154 13.84 -26.90 -2.39
N ASP A 155 14.60 -27.88 -2.92
CA ASP A 155 16.05 -27.83 -3.11
C ASP A 155 16.42 -27.63 -4.60
N ASP A 156 15.43 -27.46 -5.47
CA ASP A 156 15.57 -27.32 -6.91
C ASP A 156 15.00 -26.00 -7.45
N HIS A 157 15.04 -24.95 -6.61
CA HIS A 157 14.56 -23.60 -6.96
C HIS A 157 13.04 -23.53 -7.24
N GLY A 158 12.24 -24.35 -6.56
CA GLY A 158 10.79 -24.36 -6.69
C GLY A 158 10.26 -25.14 -7.90
N ARG A 159 11.07 -25.99 -8.53
CA ARG A 159 10.61 -26.89 -9.59
C ARG A 159 9.81 -28.08 -9.04
N SER A 160 10.17 -28.51 -7.85
CA SER A 160 9.43 -29.52 -7.09
C SER A 160 9.46 -29.21 -5.59
N TRP A 161 8.51 -29.78 -4.86
CA TRP A 161 8.37 -29.63 -3.42
C TRP A 161 8.52 -30.97 -2.71
N SER A 162 8.98 -30.93 -1.45
CA SER A 162 9.07 -32.14 -0.61
C SER A 162 7.74 -32.90 -0.60
N ALA A 163 7.78 -34.24 -0.70
CA ALA A 163 6.57 -35.07 -0.67
C ALA A 163 5.84 -34.94 0.67
N ALA A 164 6.60 -34.93 1.78
CA ALA A 164 6.05 -34.72 3.11
C ALA A 164 5.88 -33.21 3.38
N ARG A 165 4.85 -32.87 4.16
CA ARG A 165 4.71 -31.59 4.85
C ARG A 165 5.07 -31.76 6.33
N TYR A 166 5.43 -30.66 6.97
CA TYR A 166 5.92 -30.65 8.36
C TYR A 166 5.15 -29.59 9.14
N ASP A 167 4.70 -29.95 10.34
CA ASP A 167 3.98 -29.03 11.21
C ASP A 167 4.89 -27.93 11.77
N VAL A 168 4.37 -26.74 11.86
CA VAL A 168 4.93 -25.62 12.62
C VAL A 168 4.11 -25.48 13.90
N PRO A 169 4.54 -26.10 15.01
CA PRO A 169 3.80 -26.01 16.24
C PRO A 169 3.82 -24.59 16.81
N PHE A 170 2.69 -24.15 17.34
CA PHE A 170 2.58 -22.86 18.01
C PHE A 170 1.87 -23.01 19.35
N ARG A 171 2.27 -22.16 20.30
CA ARG A 171 1.71 -22.10 21.64
C ARG A 171 0.28 -21.53 21.61
N LEU A 172 -0.62 -22.10 22.44
CA LEU A 172 -1.95 -21.54 22.63
C LEU A 172 -1.89 -20.25 23.47
N PHE A 173 -2.54 -19.22 22.99
CA PHE A 173 -2.71 -17.94 23.68
C PHE A 173 -4.08 -17.85 24.35
N GLN A 174 -4.33 -16.79 25.10
CA GLN A 174 -5.60 -16.53 25.75
C GLN A 174 -6.77 -16.56 24.76
N CYS A 175 -6.59 -15.95 23.57
CA CYS A 175 -7.61 -15.89 22.53
C CYS A 175 -7.99 -17.28 22.00
N ASP A 176 -7.02 -18.21 21.87
CA ASP A 176 -7.31 -19.58 21.43
C ASP A 176 -8.14 -20.33 22.47
N ARG A 177 -7.75 -20.25 23.76
CA ARG A 177 -8.48 -20.92 24.86
C ARG A 177 -9.86 -20.32 25.12
N ALA A 178 -10.04 -19.05 24.82
CA ALA A 178 -11.31 -18.34 24.99
C ALA A 178 -12.27 -18.52 23.80
N ASN A 179 -11.84 -19.11 22.69
CA ASN A 179 -12.73 -19.38 21.57
C ASN A 179 -13.77 -20.45 21.89
N VAL A 180 -14.81 -20.59 21.06
CA VAL A 180 -15.93 -21.54 21.27
C VAL A 180 -15.49 -23.00 21.32
N TYR A 181 -14.31 -23.33 20.85
CA TYR A 181 -13.74 -24.68 20.85
C TYR A 181 -12.76 -24.92 22.00
N GLY A 182 -12.50 -23.89 22.85
CA GLY A 182 -11.58 -24.02 23.99
C GLY A 182 -10.14 -24.37 23.62
N GLY A 183 -9.69 -23.92 22.46
CA GLY A 183 -8.35 -24.19 21.94
C GLY A 183 -8.17 -25.57 21.27
N ARG A 184 -9.22 -26.41 21.20
CA ARG A 184 -9.17 -27.66 20.45
C ARG A 184 -9.14 -27.45 18.93
N LEU A 185 -9.73 -26.35 18.47
CA LEU A 185 -9.63 -25.83 17.11
C LEU A 185 -9.16 -24.39 17.21
N CYS A 186 -8.08 -24.06 16.54
CA CYS A 186 -7.53 -22.71 16.46
C CYS A 186 -7.86 -22.10 15.11
N PHE A 187 -8.06 -20.78 15.11
CA PHE A 187 -8.26 -19.99 13.90
C PHE A 187 -7.06 -19.07 13.71
N PHE A 188 -6.49 -19.11 12.51
CA PHE A 188 -5.30 -18.33 12.19
C PHE A 188 -5.12 -18.21 10.68
N TRP A 189 -4.32 -17.25 10.26
CA TRP A 189 -3.75 -17.19 8.91
C TRP A 189 -2.46 -16.38 8.88
N ASN A 190 -1.80 -16.33 7.74
CA ASN A 190 -0.55 -15.63 7.56
C ASN A 190 -0.56 -14.81 6.27
N VAL A 191 0.01 -13.59 6.34
CA VAL A 191 0.24 -12.72 5.17
C VAL A 191 1.61 -12.03 5.21
N GLY A 192 2.27 -11.96 6.37
CA GLY A 192 3.56 -11.30 6.51
C GLY A 192 4.69 -12.14 5.93
N LYS A 193 5.56 -11.54 5.09
CA LYS A 193 6.75 -12.24 4.60
C LYS A 193 7.65 -12.68 5.75
N PRO A 194 8.18 -13.91 5.71
CA PRO A 194 9.21 -14.34 6.65
C PRO A 194 10.48 -13.51 6.51
N PHE A 195 11.21 -13.37 7.60
CA PHE A 195 12.47 -12.66 7.61
C PHE A 195 13.54 -13.39 8.44
N ILE A 196 14.79 -12.97 8.30
CA ILE A 196 15.93 -13.52 9.03
C ILE A 196 16.53 -12.41 9.90
N LEU A 197 16.79 -12.74 11.15
CA LEU A 197 17.49 -11.86 12.09
C LEU A 197 18.47 -12.69 12.93
N ASN A 198 19.73 -12.28 12.96
CA ASN A 198 20.79 -12.90 13.78
C ASN A 198 20.88 -14.44 13.64
N GLY A 199 20.69 -14.97 12.43
CA GLY A 199 20.75 -16.40 12.15
C GLY A 199 19.47 -17.18 12.49
N SER A 200 18.46 -16.55 13.03
CA SER A 200 17.13 -17.13 13.25
C SER A 200 16.16 -16.75 12.13
N ALA A 201 15.27 -17.66 11.78
CA ALA A 201 14.16 -17.41 10.86
C ALA A 201 12.89 -17.07 11.64
N TYR A 202 12.13 -16.11 11.10
CA TYR A 202 10.87 -15.65 11.68
C TYR A 202 9.75 -15.75 10.65
N VAL A 203 8.60 -16.25 11.09
CA VAL A 203 7.38 -16.37 10.27
C VAL A 203 6.22 -15.72 11.00
N SER A 204 5.53 -14.83 10.32
CA SER A 204 4.33 -14.16 10.83
C SER A 204 3.18 -15.15 11.00
N LEU A 205 2.37 -14.95 12.01
CA LEU A 205 1.07 -15.60 12.16
C LEU A 205 0.14 -14.66 12.91
N HIS A 206 -1.16 -14.66 12.64
CA HIS A 206 -2.11 -14.00 13.51
C HIS A 206 -3.22 -14.95 13.88
N LYS A 207 -3.62 -14.85 15.14
CA LYS A 207 -4.61 -15.68 15.79
C LYS A 207 -5.94 -14.99 15.84
N VAL A 208 -7.01 -15.76 15.70
CA VAL A 208 -8.37 -15.28 15.74
C VAL A 208 -9.06 -15.84 16.98
N GLY A 209 -9.41 -14.99 17.92
CA GLY A 209 -10.14 -15.38 19.13
C GLY A 209 -11.64 -15.53 18.89
N GLN A 210 -12.20 -14.75 17.96
CA GLN A 210 -13.64 -14.74 17.70
C GLN A 210 -13.95 -14.70 16.22
N MET A 211 -14.83 -15.60 15.79
CA MET A 211 -15.39 -15.67 14.44
C MET A 211 -16.87 -15.27 14.49
N GLY A 212 -17.25 -14.21 13.77
CA GLY A 212 -18.64 -13.76 13.61
C GLY A 212 -19.18 -14.09 12.22
N ARG A 213 -20.20 -13.43 11.75
CA ARG A 213 -20.86 -13.64 10.44
C ARG A 213 -19.90 -13.71 9.25
N GLY A 214 -19.19 -14.87 9.10
CA GLY A 214 -18.22 -15.11 8.04
C GLY A 214 -16.93 -14.29 8.17
N PHE A 215 -16.69 -13.61 9.30
CA PHE A 215 -15.51 -12.80 9.49
C PHE A 215 -14.99 -12.71 10.93
N PHE A 216 -13.73 -12.31 11.06
CA PHE A 216 -13.02 -12.22 12.33
C PHE A 216 -13.48 -10.99 13.13
N GLN A 217 -13.79 -11.21 14.42
CA GLN A 217 -14.24 -10.17 15.34
C GLN A 217 -13.22 -9.86 16.45
N GLN A 218 -12.23 -10.72 16.62
CA GLN A 218 -11.09 -10.50 17.50
C GLN A 218 -9.87 -11.19 16.93
N SER A 219 -8.74 -10.49 16.88
CA SER A 219 -7.48 -11.04 16.38
C SER A 219 -6.28 -10.38 17.04
N GLU A 220 -5.15 -11.11 17.07
CA GLU A 220 -3.88 -10.63 17.60
C GLU A 220 -2.71 -11.27 16.84
N GLY A 221 -1.60 -10.53 16.71
CA GLY A 221 -0.42 -10.95 15.98
C GLY A 221 0.55 -11.74 16.82
N VAL A 222 1.17 -12.77 16.22
CA VAL A 222 2.24 -13.55 16.81
C VAL A 222 3.38 -13.77 15.81
N LEU A 223 4.56 -14.10 16.29
CA LEU A 223 5.70 -14.54 15.50
C LEU A 223 6.09 -15.97 15.87
N LEU A 224 6.43 -16.74 14.86
CA LEU A 224 7.04 -18.06 15.01
C LEU A 224 8.51 -17.93 14.68
N LYS A 225 9.39 -18.29 15.62
CA LYS A 225 10.83 -18.18 15.49
C LYS A 225 11.47 -19.57 15.47
N SER A 226 12.47 -19.75 14.63
CA SER A 226 13.31 -20.94 14.62
C SER A 226 14.78 -20.55 14.57
N ASP A 227 15.53 -21.02 15.55
CA ASP A 227 16.98 -20.78 15.64
C ASP A 227 17.80 -21.75 14.78
N ASN A 228 17.17 -22.80 14.26
CA ASN A 228 17.89 -23.82 13.51
C ASN A 228 17.32 -24.10 12.10
N LEU A 229 16.27 -23.43 11.65
CA LEU A 229 15.71 -23.64 10.32
C LEU A 229 16.75 -23.44 9.20
N LEU A 230 17.65 -22.48 9.38
CA LEU A 230 18.66 -22.13 8.38
C LEU A 230 19.86 -23.11 8.38
N THR A 231 19.97 -23.99 9.36
CA THR A 231 21.13 -24.87 9.54
C THR A 231 20.78 -26.34 9.71
N GLU A 232 19.54 -26.69 10.08
CA GLU A 232 19.12 -28.07 10.31
C GLU A 232 18.65 -28.72 8.99
N PRO A 233 19.33 -29.77 8.50
CA PRO A 233 18.97 -30.44 7.26
C PRO A 233 17.72 -31.33 7.37
N ASP A 234 17.44 -31.90 8.56
CA ASP A 234 16.25 -32.74 8.78
C ASP A 234 15.06 -31.86 9.23
N PRO A 235 14.04 -31.66 8.38
CA PRO A 235 12.92 -30.81 8.71
C PRO A 235 12.17 -31.21 9.98
N ARG A 236 12.24 -32.47 10.40
CA ARG A 236 11.61 -33.01 11.61
C ARG A 236 12.30 -32.54 12.90
N ARG A 237 13.52 -32.01 12.80
CA ARG A 237 14.33 -31.51 13.93
C ARG A 237 14.30 -30.00 14.04
N ILE A 238 13.60 -29.31 13.14
CA ILE A 238 13.42 -27.86 13.22
C ILE A 238 12.58 -27.56 14.47
N ARG A 239 13.11 -26.64 15.29
CA ARG A 239 12.49 -26.20 16.54
C ARG A 239 11.83 -24.85 16.35
N TRP A 240 10.68 -24.69 16.97
CA TRP A 240 9.87 -23.50 16.87
C TRP A 240 9.57 -22.91 18.25
N GLU A 241 9.62 -21.60 18.34
CA GLU A 241 9.22 -20.79 19.47
C GLU A 241 8.09 -19.86 19.03
N THR A 242 7.10 -19.64 19.90
CA THR A 242 5.99 -18.72 19.63
C THR A 242 6.16 -17.46 20.47
N LEU A 243 6.22 -16.30 19.82
CA LEU A 243 6.41 -14.97 20.37
C LEU A 243 5.15 -14.11 20.16
N PRO A 244 4.94 -13.05 20.99
CA PRO A 244 5.77 -12.60 22.11
C PRO A 244 5.71 -13.55 23.31
N ASP A 245 6.54 -13.27 24.33
CA ASP A 245 6.41 -13.91 25.63
C ASP A 245 5.05 -13.60 26.26
N GLY A 246 4.62 -14.44 27.20
CA GLY A 246 3.32 -14.29 27.82
C GLY A 246 2.18 -14.91 26.98
N ASP A 247 0.98 -14.43 27.14
CA ASP A 247 -0.25 -15.11 26.74
C ASP A 247 -1.16 -14.27 25.82
N ILE A 248 -0.66 -13.11 25.43
CA ILE A 248 -1.36 -12.11 24.62
C ILE A 248 -0.42 -11.68 23.49
N GLY A 249 -0.91 -11.69 22.27
CA GLY A 249 -0.20 -11.24 21.08
C GLY A 249 -0.25 -9.72 20.87
N LEU A 250 0.21 -9.27 19.70
CA LEU A 250 0.16 -7.87 19.33
C LEU A 250 -1.30 -7.45 19.07
N ARG A 251 -1.74 -6.42 19.77
CA ARG A 251 -3.08 -5.84 19.71
C ARG A 251 -3.03 -4.39 19.26
N THR A 252 -4.18 -3.77 19.10
CA THR A 252 -4.34 -2.32 18.86
C THR A 252 -3.92 -1.51 20.09
N PRO A 253 -3.66 -0.20 19.92
CA PRO A 253 -3.39 0.69 21.04
C PRO A 253 -4.49 0.64 22.10
N PRO A 254 -4.19 1.00 23.37
CA PRO A 254 -5.20 1.10 24.41
C PRO A 254 -6.39 1.95 23.98
N GLY A 255 -7.61 1.40 24.09
CA GLY A 255 -8.85 2.03 23.62
C GLY A 255 -9.18 1.79 22.15
N GLY A 256 -8.32 1.12 21.41
CA GLY A 256 -8.58 0.71 20.02
C GLY A 256 -9.50 -0.51 19.91
N GLY A 257 -9.89 -0.85 18.70
CA GLY A 257 -10.79 -1.96 18.38
C GLY A 257 -10.13 -3.34 18.56
N PRO A 258 -10.92 -4.42 18.51
CA PRO A 258 -10.44 -5.77 18.80
C PRO A 258 -9.70 -6.45 17.64
N ILE A 259 -9.45 -5.75 16.54
CA ILE A 259 -8.85 -6.31 15.31
C ILE A 259 -7.41 -5.84 15.16
N SER A 260 -6.50 -6.79 15.16
CA SER A 260 -5.07 -6.63 14.90
C SER A 260 -4.64 -7.74 13.95
N GLU A 261 -4.46 -7.41 12.67
CA GLU A 261 -4.33 -8.39 11.59
C GLU A 261 -3.24 -8.01 10.59
N GLU A 262 -2.76 -9.03 9.86
CA GLU A 262 -1.89 -8.87 8.69
C GLU A 262 -0.58 -8.14 9.02
N HIS A 263 0.12 -8.70 10.01
CA HIS A 263 1.37 -8.17 10.53
C HIS A 263 2.48 -8.28 9.48
N SER A 264 3.09 -7.16 9.12
CA SER A 264 4.24 -7.04 8.24
C SER A 264 5.43 -6.50 9.01
N TYR A 265 6.60 -7.10 8.83
CA TYR A 265 7.78 -6.85 9.66
C TYR A 265 8.93 -6.27 8.83
N CYS A 266 9.64 -5.30 9.41
CA CYS A 266 10.89 -4.75 8.90
C CYS A 266 11.98 -4.83 9.98
N VAL A 267 13.19 -5.24 9.59
CA VAL A 267 14.35 -5.23 10.47
C VAL A 267 15.16 -3.96 10.23
N LEU A 268 15.34 -3.14 11.25
CA LEU A 268 16.14 -1.94 11.21
C LEU A 268 17.64 -2.28 11.29
N SER A 269 18.49 -1.29 11.02
CA SER A 269 19.94 -1.50 10.96
C SER A 269 20.57 -1.81 12.33
N ASP A 270 19.91 -1.47 13.43
CA ASP A 270 20.33 -1.83 14.80
C ASP A 270 19.76 -3.17 15.29
N GLY A 271 19.04 -3.91 14.42
CA GLY A 271 18.39 -5.17 14.77
C GLY A 271 16.99 -5.03 15.39
N THR A 272 16.49 -3.81 15.56
CA THR A 272 15.08 -3.59 15.98
C THR A 272 14.15 -4.19 14.95
N VAL A 273 13.15 -4.94 15.39
CA VAL A 273 12.07 -5.46 14.55
C VAL A 273 10.86 -4.54 14.67
N CYS A 274 10.53 -3.82 13.62
CA CYS A 274 9.32 -3.00 13.54
C CYS A 274 8.21 -3.77 12.82
N CYS A 275 7.02 -3.74 13.39
CA CYS A 275 5.83 -4.38 12.85
C CYS A 275 4.78 -3.34 12.50
N VAL A 276 4.17 -3.49 11.33
CA VAL A 276 2.98 -2.71 10.93
C VAL A 276 1.82 -3.64 10.65
N TYR A 277 0.63 -3.24 11.01
CA TYR A 277 -0.56 -4.06 10.87
C TYR A 277 -1.85 -3.24 10.80
N ARG A 278 -2.90 -3.86 10.27
CA ARG A 278 -4.20 -3.22 10.13
C ARG A 278 -5.03 -3.31 11.41
N SER A 279 -5.88 -2.31 11.59
CA SER A 279 -6.95 -2.25 12.58
C SER A 279 -8.30 -1.93 11.92
N ILE A 280 -9.33 -1.76 12.73
CA ILE A 280 -10.62 -1.20 12.31
C ILE A 280 -10.80 0.27 12.75
N ASP A 281 -9.74 0.88 13.28
CA ASP A 281 -9.78 2.20 13.92
C ASP A 281 -9.58 3.35 12.92
N GLY A 282 -9.46 3.03 11.62
CA GLY A 282 -9.19 4.02 10.56
C GLY A 282 -7.73 4.41 10.44
N HIS A 283 -6.84 3.80 11.21
CA HIS A 283 -5.42 4.03 11.26
C HIS A 283 -4.64 2.71 11.22
N PRO A 284 -3.47 2.66 10.57
CA PRO A 284 -2.56 1.53 10.70
C PRO A 284 -1.85 1.59 12.05
N VAL A 285 -1.49 0.44 12.58
CA VAL A 285 -0.82 0.31 13.88
C VAL A 285 0.63 -0.10 13.67
N GLU A 286 1.50 0.34 14.57
CA GLU A 286 2.89 -0.11 14.63
C GLU A 286 3.32 -0.44 16.06
N SER A 287 4.26 -1.37 16.17
CA SER A 287 4.98 -1.71 17.40
C SER A 287 6.37 -2.20 17.06
N CYS A 288 7.34 -2.02 17.94
CA CYS A 288 8.73 -2.45 17.71
C CYS A 288 9.24 -3.31 18.86
N SER A 289 10.08 -4.30 18.52
CA SER A 289 10.79 -5.17 19.46
C SER A 289 12.30 -4.96 19.31
N ARG A 290 13.02 -4.91 20.45
CA ARG A 290 14.48 -4.80 20.50
C ARG A 290 15.19 -6.04 21.04
N ASP A 291 14.43 -7.08 21.33
CA ASP A 291 14.89 -8.35 21.90
C ASP A 291 14.53 -9.57 21.03
N GLY A 292 14.36 -9.35 19.72
CA GLY A 292 14.06 -10.42 18.78
C GLY A 292 12.63 -10.93 18.86
N GLY A 293 11.67 -10.11 19.29
CA GLY A 293 10.23 -10.43 19.28
C GLY A 293 9.69 -10.91 20.62
N HIS A 294 10.52 -11.03 21.67
CA HIS A 294 10.08 -11.47 23.00
C HIS A 294 9.18 -10.45 23.67
N THR A 295 9.58 -9.18 23.64
CA THR A 295 8.76 -8.06 24.11
C THR A 295 8.59 -6.98 23.04
N TRP A 296 7.52 -6.22 23.13
CA TRP A 296 7.15 -5.20 22.16
C TRP A 296 6.81 -3.88 22.86
N SER A 297 7.12 -2.78 22.19
CA SER A 297 6.66 -1.47 22.64
C SER A 297 5.13 -1.44 22.68
N GLU A 298 4.56 -0.53 23.48
CA GLU A 298 3.12 -0.28 23.43
C GLU A 298 2.72 0.06 21.98
N PRO A 299 1.70 -0.62 21.42
CA PRO A 299 1.22 -0.33 20.08
C PRO A 299 0.74 1.12 19.96
N ARG A 300 1.05 1.75 18.82
CA ARG A 300 0.63 3.12 18.51
C ARG A 300 0.13 3.22 17.08
N TYR A 301 -0.72 4.20 16.79
CA TYR A 301 -1.09 4.51 15.42
C TYR A 301 0.09 5.15 14.69
N ARG A 302 0.34 4.67 13.49
CA ARG A 302 1.46 5.09 12.67
C ARG A 302 1.33 6.52 12.21
N CYS A 303 2.46 7.25 12.18
CA CYS A 303 2.51 8.66 11.79
C CYS A 303 3.44 8.91 10.59
N PHE A 304 3.18 10.00 9.87
CA PHE A 304 4.13 10.64 8.98
C PHE A 304 5.27 11.30 9.78
N ALA A 305 6.35 11.71 9.10
CA ALA A 305 7.50 12.36 9.75
C ALA A 305 7.15 13.66 10.50
N ASP A 306 6.04 14.31 10.17
CA ASP A 306 5.53 15.51 10.86
C ASP A 306 4.65 15.19 12.08
N GLY A 307 4.46 13.94 12.43
CA GLY A 307 3.68 13.47 13.57
C GLY A 307 2.17 13.29 13.32
N ARG A 308 1.67 13.62 12.12
CA ARG A 308 0.26 13.33 11.75
C ARG A 308 0.03 11.83 11.66
N ARG A 309 -1.09 11.35 12.20
CA ARG A 309 -1.48 9.96 12.04
C ARG A 309 -1.80 9.63 10.58
N MET A 310 -1.23 8.54 10.09
CA MET A 310 -1.62 7.98 8.81
C MET A 310 -3.03 7.41 8.90
N LYS A 311 -3.75 7.41 7.79
CA LYS A 311 -5.08 6.81 7.69
C LYS A 311 -5.03 5.54 6.85
N HIS A 312 -5.79 4.54 7.32
CA HIS A 312 -5.87 3.27 6.63
C HIS A 312 -7.18 2.55 6.99
N PRO A 313 -7.94 2.03 6.01
CA PRO A 313 -9.13 1.23 6.27
C PRO A 313 -8.76 -0.17 6.77
N ARG A 314 -9.72 -1.03 7.08
CA ARG A 314 -9.48 -2.45 7.33
C ARG A 314 -9.01 -3.16 6.04
N ALA A 315 -7.78 -2.91 5.64
CA ALA A 315 -7.14 -3.45 4.45
C ALA A 315 -5.71 -3.88 4.77
N ALA A 316 -5.11 -4.68 3.90
CA ALA A 316 -3.70 -5.07 4.02
C ALA A 316 -2.81 -3.83 3.88
N ASN A 317 -1.84 -3.68 4.79
CA ASN A 317 -0.78 -2.70 4.71
C ASN A 317 0.58 -3.37 4.93
N PHE A 318 1.59 -2.93 4.19
CA PHE A 318 2.89 -3.61 4.17
C PHE A 318 4.03 -2.61 4.21
N ALA A 319 5.08 -2.96 4.95
CA ALA A 319 6.33 -2.24 4.93
C ALA A 319 7.46 -3.17 4.49
N TRP A 320 8.39 -2.65 3.70
CA TRP A 320 9.56 -3.38 3.23
C TRP A 320 10.81 -2.55 3.42
N LYS A 321 11.91 -3.22 3.73
CA LYS A 321 13.25 -2.66 3.64
C LYS A 321 13.79 -2.91 2.24
N CYS A 322 14.21 -1.85 1.56
CA CYS A 322 14.83 -1.91 0.25
C CYS A 322 16.34 -2.19 0.34
N ALA A 323 16.92 -2.67 -0.75
CA ALA A 323 18.35 -2.98 -0.83
C ALA A 323 19.25 -1.75 -0.60
N ASN A 324 18.75 -0.54 -0.87
CA ASN A 324 19.45 0.72 -0.59
C ASN A 324 19.41 1.14 0.90
N GLY A 325 18.80 0.33 1.77
CA GLY A 325 18.66 0.59 3.21
C GLY A 325 17.48 1.49 3.58
N HIS A 326 16.74 1.99 2.62
CA HIS A 326 15.50 2.75 2.85
C HIS A 326 14.29 1.83 2.92
N TYR A 327 13.11 2.41 3.14
CA TYR A 327 11.87 1.68 3.35
C TYR A 327 10.78 2.17 2.40
N LEU A 328 9.82 1.29 2.12
CA LEU A 328 8.56 1.60 1.44
C LEU A 328 7.40 1.09 2.29
N TYR A 329 6.30 1.83 2.27
CA TYR A 329 5.07 1.48 2.97
C TYR A 329 3.88 1.61 2.05
N TRP A 330 3.12 0.51 1.90
CA TRP A 330 1.90 0.40 1.10
C TRP A 330 0.67 0.57 1.97
N PHE A 331 -0.28 1.42 1.56
CA PHE A 331 -1.53 1.68 2.26
C PHE A 331 -2.57 2.33 1.34
N HIS A 332 -3.78 2.68 1.86
CA HIS A 332 -4.87 3.25 1.05
C HIS A 332 -5.21 4.72 1.36
N ASN A 333 -4.55 5.34 2.32
CA ASN A 333 -4.62 6.76 2.68
C ASN A 333 -6.03 7.32 2.86
N HIS A 334 -6.87 6.58 3.59
CA HIS A 334 -8.18 7.04 4.08
C HIS A 334 -8.60 6.27 5.31
N GLY A 335 -9.50 6.85 6.14
CA GLY A 335 -9.88 6.27 7.44
C GLY A 335 -10.95 5.18 7.39
N GLY A 336 -11.44 4.81 6.20
CA GLY A 336 -12.52 3.84 6.09
C GLY A 336 -13.85 4.35 6.64
N LYS A 337 -14.81 3.44 6.74
CA LYS A 337 -16.17 3.77 7.21
C LYS A 337 -16.22 4.24 8.68
N VAL A 338 -15.26 3.85 9.50
CA VAL A 338 -15.21 4.26 10.91
C VAL A 338 -15.15 5.77 11.08
N MET A 339 -14.50 6.49 10.17
CA MET A 339 -14.45 7.96 10.19
C MET A 339 -15.69 8.62 9.58
N ARG A 340 -16.52 7.88 8.87
CA ARG A 340 -17.79 8.35 8.29
C ARG A 340 -18.99 8.06 9.18
N GLU A 341 -18.98 6.92 9.83
CA GLU A 341 -20.02 6.43 10.71
C GLU A 341 -19.53 6.55 12.17
N ALA A 342 -20.40 6.91 13.09
CA ALA A 342 -20.02 7.12 14.49
C ALA A 342 -19.24 5.93 15.08
N PRO A 343 -18.26 6.17 15.99
CA PRO A 343 -17.49 5.12 16.64
C PRO A 343 -18.42 4.09 17.30
N GLY A 344 -18.26 2.82 16.96
CA GLY A 344 -19.07 1.71 17.49
C GLY A 344 -19.81 0.89 16.43
N ASN A 345 -19.95 1.36 15.21
CA ASN A 345 -20.46 0.56 14.08
C ASN A 345 -19.33 -0.19 13.37
N ALA A 346 -18.59 -0.98 14.13
CA ALA A 346 -17.45 -1.77 13.65
C ALA A 346 -17.88 -3.05 12.91
N ASP A 347 -18.97 -3.02 12.15
CA ASP A 347 -19.44 -4.12 11.31
C ASP A 347 -18.57 -4.31 10.06
N GLY A 348 -17.26 -4.39 10.24
CA GLY A 348 -16.35 -4.87 9.17
C GLY A 348 -16.37 -4.11 7.84
N GLY A 349 -17.09 -3.01 7.75
CA GLY A 349 -17.35 -2.28 6.52
C GLY A 349 -16.21 -1.46 5.93
N GLY A 350 -14.97 -1.80 6.23
CA GLY A 350 -13.78 -1.13 5.70
C GLY A 350 -13.06 -1.88 4.59
N TYR A 351 -13.69 -2.90 4.00
CA TYR A 351 -13.08 -3.69 2.93
C TYR A 351 -13.12 -3.02 1.56
N ASP A 352 -14.06 -2.12 1.36
CA ASP A 352 -14.21 -1.34 0.15
C ASP A 352 -13.20 -0.18 0.14
N ASP A 353 -13.09 0.53 -0.98
CA ASP A 353 -12.20 1.70 -1.14
C ASP A 353 -10.69 1.34 -1.07
N ARG A 354 -10.27 0.21 -1.65
CA ARG A 354 -8.85 -0.17 -1.78
C ARG A 354 -8.20 0.32 -3.07
N ASN A 355 -8.74 1.39 -3.62
CA ASN A 355 -8.31 2.04 -4.86
C ASN A 355 -8.44 3.56 -4.68
N PRO A 356 -7.40 4.36 -4.95
CA PRO A 356 -6.07 3.96 -5.38
C PRO A 356 -5.19 3.42 -4.24
N VAL A 357 -4.02 2.91 -4.64
CA VAL A 357 -2.96 2.52 -3.73
C VAL A 357 -1.96 3.64 -3.57
N TRP A 358 -1.49 3.82 -2.36
CA TRP A 358 -0.49 4.82 -1.98
C TRP A 358 0.78 4.17 -1.44
N LEU A 359 1.92 4.80 -1.72
CA LEU A 359 3.19 4.52 -1.06
C LEU A 359 3.63 5.72 -0.23
N SER A 360 4.31 5.43 0.88
CA SER A 360 5.13 6.37 1.64
C SER A 360 6.56 5.83 1.68
N ALA A 361 7.54 6.70 1.49
CA ALA A 361 8.96 6.38 1.61
C ALA A 361 9.42 6.50 3.06
N GLY A 362 10.31 5.62 3.51
CA GLY A 362 10.81 5.62 4.87
C GLY A 362 12.33 5.72 4.95
N ILE A 363 12.83 6.41 5.96
CA ILE A 363 14.25 6.54 6.30
C ILE A 363 14.41 6.31 7.80
N GLU A 364 15.45 5.55 8.20
CA GLU A 364 15.76 5.37 9.61
C GLU A 364 16.24 6.69 10.24
N ILE A 365 15.76 6.94 11.45
CA ILE A 365 16.15 8.05 12.29
C ILE A 365 16.52 7.56 13.69
N ASP A 366 17.45 8.25 14.33
CA ASP A 366 17.78 8.00 15.73
C ASP A 366 16.80 8.78 16.62
N THR A 367 16.23 8.07 17.60
CA THR A 367 15.36 8.64 18.63
C THR A 367 15.91 8.28 20.02
N PRO A 368 15.50 8.95 21.10
CA PRO A 368 15.89 8.56 22.45
C PRO A 368 15.52 7.11 22.81
N GLY A 369 14.53 6.55 22.13
CA GLY A 369 14.07 5.18 22.32
C GLY A 369 14.80 4.15 21.44
N GLY A 370 15.77 4.53 20.60
CA GLY A 370 16.44 3.69 19.60
C GLY A 370 16.07 4.09 18.18
N ARG A 371 16.33 3.23 17.20
CA ARG A 371 15.99 3.54 15.80
C ARG A 371 14.50 3.39 15.52
N GLU A 372 14.01 4.29 14.70
CA GLU A 372 12.64 4.30 14.16
C GLU A 372 12.66 4.67 12.67
N ILE A 373 11.52 4.56 11.99
CA ILE A 373 11.40 4.97 10.60
C ILE A 373 10.56 6.24 10.50
N ALA A 374 11.13 7.31 9.95
CA ALA A 374 10.39 8.50 9.53
C ALA A 374 9.77 8.25 8.15
N TRP A 375 8.50 8.66 7.94
CA TRP A 375 7.74 8.38 6.72
C TRP A 375 7.38 9.65 5.98
N SER A 376 7.56 9.63 4.65
CA SER A 376 7.24 10.74 3.76
C SER A 376 5.74 10.95 3.58
N GLU A 377 5.38 12.11 3.02
CA GLU A 377 4.06 12.33 2.40
C GLU A 377 3.74 11.25 1.36
N PRO A 378 2.45 10.92 1.13
CA PRO A 378 2.03 9.80 0.30
C PRO A 378 2.01 10.11 -1.20
N GLU A 379 2.22 9.07 -2.02
CA GLU A 379 2.12 9.12 -3.48
C GLU A 379 1.22 8.00 -4.02
N ILE A 380 0.36 8.30 -5.01
CA ILE A 380 -0.41 7.27 -5.72
C ILE A 380 0.52 6.47 -6.62
N VAL A 381 0.57 5.14 -6.41
CA VAL A 381 1.43 4.22 -7.17
C VAL A 381 0.65 3.31 -8.11
N LEU A 382 -0.54 2.85 -7.72
CA LEU A 382 -1.41 2.02 -8.56
C LEU A 382 -2.87 2.47 -8.44
N TYR A 383 -3.62 2.32 -9.52
CA TYR A 383 -5.05 2.57 -9.54
C TYR A 383 -5.77 1.76 -10.63
N GLU A 384 -7.07 1.57 -10.45
CA GLU A 384 -8.01 1.13 -11.49
C GLU A 384 -9.06 2.21 -11.73
N SER A 385 -9.55 2.30 -12.96
CA SER A 385 -10.58 3.28 -13.35
C SER A 385 -11.91 3.04 -12.62
N ASP A 386 -12.25 1.78 -12.33
CA ASP A 386 -13.36 1.43 -11.46
C ASP A 386 -12.94 1.55 -9.99
N PRO A 387 -13.50 2.49 -9.22
CA PRO A 387 -13.14 2.67 -7.81
C PRO A 387 -13.51 1.46 -6.92
N CYS A 388 -14.40 0.58 -7.37
CA CYS A 388 -14.82 -0.62 -6.64
C CYS A 388 -13.82 -1.77 -6.73
N VAL A 389 -12.85 -1.70 -7.64
CA VAL A 389 -11.79 -2.71 -7.75
C VAL A 389 -10.90 -2.67 -6.50
N ARG A 390 -10.72 -3.82 -5.87
CA ARG A 390 -9.91 -3.97 -4.66
C ARG A 390 -8.47 -4.29 -5.05
N ILE A 391 -7.52 -3.50 -4.61
CA ILE A 391 -6.09 -3.71 -4.85
C ILE A 391 -5.45 -4.06 -3.51
N SER A 392 -4.94 -5.30 -3.35
CA SER A 392 -4.54 -5.82 -2.04
C SER A 392 -3.34 -6.77 -2.12
N TYR A 393 -2.81 -7.13 -0.96
CA TYR A 393 -1.80 -8.15 -0.73
C TYR A 393 -0.58 -8.04 -1.65
N PRO A 394 0.12 -6.91 -1.56
CA PRO A 394 1.29 -6.64 -2.37
C PRO A 394 2.51 -7.41 -1.88
N ASP A 395 3.46 -7.60 -2.78
CA ASP A 395 4.83 -7.92 -2.45
C ASP A 395 5.78 -6.99 -3.21
N LEU A 396 6.93 -6.71 -2.61
CA LEU A 396 8.00 -5.93 -3.23
C LEU A 396 9.10 -6.87 -3.72
N VAL A 397 9.46 -6.73 -5.00
CA VAL A 397 10.59 -7.42 -5.61
C VAL A 397 11.56 -6.38 -6.17
N GLU A 398 12.83 -6.50 -5.79
CA GLU A 398 13.90 -5.67 -6.33
C GLU A 398 14.84 -6.49 -7.21
N GLU A 399 15.12 -6.01 -8.42
CA GLU A 399 16.05 -6.65 -9.32
C GLU A 399 16.72 -5.65 -10.26
N GLY A 400 18.05 -5.66 -10.29
CA GLY A 400 18.83 -4.83 -11.22
C GLY A 400 18.55 -3.32 -11.10
N GLY A 401 18.28 -2.82 -9.89
CA GLY A 401 17.94 -1.41 -9.64
C GLY A 401 16.51 -1.04 -10.03
N ARG A 402 15.67 -2.01 -10.32
CA ARG A 402 14.24 -1.85 -10.60
C ARG A 402 13.41 -2.36 -9.44
N TYR A 403 12.23 -1.78 -9.30
CA TYR A 403 11.26 -2.10 -8.25
C TYR A 403 9.98 -2.62 -8.88
N TYR A 404 9.48 -3.72 -8.35
CA TYR A 404 8.24 -4.36 -8.81
C TYR A 404 7.33 -4.60 -7.63
N LEU A 405 6.04 -4.31 -7.82
CA LEU A 405 5.00 -4.63 -6.86
C LEU A 405 4.07 -5.69 -7.45
N THR A 406 3.81 -6.74 -6.70
CA THR A 406 2.67 -7.62 -6.99
C THR A 406 1.41 -7.07 -6.34
N GLU A 407 0.25 -7.49 -6.82
CA GLU A 407 -1.03 -7.23 -6.19
C GLU A 407 -2.06 -8.27 -6.61
N THR A 408 -3.17 -8.33 -5.89
CA THR A 408 -4.36 -9.09 -6.26
C THR A 408 -5.62 -8.25 -6.16
N GLN A 409 -6.57 -8.53 -7.06
CA GLN A 409 -7.93 -8.01 -7.04
C GLN A 409 -8.93 -9.05 -6.50
N LYS A 410 -8.43 -10.18 -5.99
CA LYS A 410 -9.14 -11.38 -5.53
C LYS A 410 -9.59 -12.34 -6.64
N ASP A 411 -9.58 -11.92 -7.89
CA ASP A 411 -9.87 -12.73 -9.09
C ASP A 411 -8.71 -12.71 -10.10
N LEU A 412 -7.79 -11.80 -9.94
CA LEU A 412 -6.66 -11.59 -10.82
C LEU A 412 -5.46 -11.05 -10.04
N ALA A 413 -4.29 -11.59 -10.30
CA ALA A 413 -3.02 -11.12 -9.74
C ALA A 413 -2.11 -10.56 -10.84
N ARG A 414 -1.33 -9.52 -10.52
CA ARG A 414 -0.39 -8.88 -11.45
C ARG A 414 0.93 -8.49 -10.79
N VAL A 415 1.91 -8.23 -11.65
CA VAL A 415 3.19 -7.59 -11.32
C VAL A 415 3.27 -6.25 -12.03
N HIS A 416 3.60 -5.20 -11.31
CA HIS A 416 3.77 -3.84 -11.81
C HIS A 416 5.20 -3.36 -11.60
N GLU A 417 5.81 -2.76 -12.61
CA GLU A 417 7.09 -2.06 -12.46
C GLU A 417 6.83 -0.64 -11.95
N VAL A 418 7.41 -0.30 -10.81
CA VAL A 418 7.33 1.04 -10.22
C VAL A 418 8.49 1.88 -10.73
N ALA A 419 8.21 3.12 -11.11
CA ALA A 419 9.22 4.05 -11.59
C ALA A 419 10.25 4.35 -10.49
N ALA A 420 11.52 4.05 -10.73
CA ALA A 420 12.59 4.24 -9.75
C ALA A 420 12.77 5.72 -9.38
N ASP A 421 12.62 6.63 -10.34
CA ASP A 421 12.70 8.08 -10.14
C ASP A 421 11.63 8.62 -9.18
N LEU A 422 10.43 8.00 -9.17
CA LEU A 422 9.40 8.30 -8.17
C LEU A 422 9.92 7.99 -6.75
N LEU A 423 10.43 6.79 -6.54
CA LEU A 423 10.89 6.33 -5.22
C LEU A 423 12.12 7.11 -4.75
N GLU A 424 13.08 7.34 -5.65
CA GLU A 424 14.27 8.16 -5.40
C GLU A 424 13.88 9.60 -5.01
N GLY A 425 12.93 10.20 -5.73
CA GLY A 425 12.40 11.53 -5.42
C GLY A 425 11.76 11.61 -4.04
N MET A 426 10.97 10.60 -3.66
CA MET A 426 10.36 10.51 -2.34
C MET A 426 11.41 10.40 -1.23
N TRP A 427 12.39 9.49 -1.34
CA TRP A 427 13.46 9.33 -0.34
C TRP A 427 14.33 10.59 -0.24
N ALA A 428 14.76 11.15 -1.38
CA ALA A 428 15.61 12.35 -1.39
C ALA A 428 14.91 13.57 -0.77
N THR A 429 13.60 13.72 -1.00
CA THR A 429 12.81 14.79 -0.41
C THR A 429 12.68 14.60 1.11
N LEU A 430 12.38 13.40 1.57
CA LEU A 430 12.31 13.09 2.99
C LEU A 430 13.66 13.33 3.68
N ALA A 431 14.76 12.86 3.09
CA ALA A 431 16.11 13.10 3.62
C ALA A 431 16.43 14.59 3.77
N ALA A 432 16.05 15.39 2.76
CA ALA A 432 16.24 16.84 2.80
C ALA A 432 15.39 17.51 3.90
N GLN A 433 14.15 17.08 4.09
CA GLN A 433 13.28 17.56 5.17
C GLN A 433 13.85 17.23 6.55
N LEU A 434 14.28 15.99 6.79
CA LEU A 434 14.86 15.55 8.05
C LEU A 434 16.17 16.26 8.40
N SER A 435 17.03 16.50 7.40
CA SER A 435 18.32 17.19 7.59
C SER A 435 18.23 18.72 7.50
N ARG A 436 17.06 19.29 7.20
CA ARG A 436 16.87 20.70 6.82
C ARG A 436 17.81 21.13 5.68
N GLY A 437 18.11 20.17 4.82
CA GLY A 437 18.99 20.34 3.66
C GLY A 437 18.25 20.82 2.41
N LYS A 438 19.01 20.95 1.32
CA LYS A 438 18.41 21.23 0.00
C LYS A 438 17.91 19.90 -0.60
N GLY A 439 16.64 19.87 -0.96
CA GLY A 439 16.06 18.75 -1.71
C GLY A 439 16.51 18.72 -3.18
N PRO A 440 16.07 17.69 -3.92
CA PRO A 440 16.29 17.63 -5.37
C PRO A 440 15.72 18.87 -6.08
N VAL A 441 16.20 19.16 -7.28
CA VAL A 441 15.72 20.32 -8.06
C VAL A 441 14.33 19.99 -8.62
N ALA A 442 13.37 20.91 -8.44
CA ALA A 442 12.03 20.77 -8.97
C ALA A 442 12.02 20.75 -10.51
N ASN A 443 11.28 19.82 -11.10
CA ASN A 443 11.11 19.71 -12.54
C ASN A 443 9.96 20.61 -13.01
N ASP A 444 10.24 21.45 -14.02
CA ASP A 444 9.27 22.36 -14.64
C ASP A 444 8.68 21.84 -15.96
N ASP A 445 8.83 20.55 -16.24
CA ASP A 445 8.29 19.91 -17.44
C ASP A 445 6.78 20.12 -17.57
N ARG A 446 6.33 20.37 -18.79
CA ARG A 446 4.92 20.61 -19.15
C ARG A 446 4.29 21.80 -18.39
N ARG A 447 5.10 22.80 -17.99
CA ARG A 447 4.58 24.07 -17.48
C ARG A 447 3.91 24.86 -18.61
N LEU A 448 2.62 25.14 -18.46
CA LEU A 448 1.78 25.84 -19.43
C LEU A 448 1.74 27.35 -19.19
N LEU A 449 1.77 27.76 -17.91
CA LEU A 449 1.70 29.17 -17.49
C LEU A 449 2.63 29.42 -16.31
N SER A 450 3.21 30.63 -16.25
CA SER A 450 3.99 31.10 -15.10
C SER A 450 3.84 32.62 -14.98
N LEU A 451 3.28 33.07 -13.88
CA LEU A 451 2.94 34.47 -13.63
C LEU A 451 3.41 34.90 -12.24
N PRO A 452 4.51 35.64 -12.14
CA PRO A 452 4.84 36.33 -10.91
C PRO A 452 3.91 37.56 -10.75
N LEU A 453 3.04 37.53 -9.74
CA LEU A 453 2.02 38.55 -9.49
C LEU A 453 2.35 39.41 -8.26
N HIS A 454 3.60 39.40 -7.80
CA HIS A 454 4.05 40.19 -6.66
C HIS A 454 3.77 41.68 -6.88
N GLY A 455 2.97 42.28 -5.99
CA GLY A 455 2.58 43.67 -6.05
C GLY A 455 1.28 43.97 -6.81
N ALA A 456 0.61 42.99 -7.42
CA ALA A 456 -0.72 43.20 -7.99
C ALA A 456 -1.73 43.49 -6.87
N ALA A 457 -2.26 44.74 -6.86
CA ALA A 457 -3.27 45.19 -5.91
C ALA A 457 -4.71 44.99 -6.42
N MET A 458 -4.86 44.66 -7.70
CA MET A 458 -6.16 44.50 -8.40
C MET A 458 -6.22 43.15 -9.07
N PRO A 459 -7.43 42.60 -9.33
CA PRO A 459 -7.62 41.39 -10.11
C PRO A 459 -6.96 41.50 -11.49
N VAL A 460 -6.38 40.42 -11.97
CA VAL A 460 -5.70 40.31 -13.26
C VAL A 460 -6.43 39.30 -14.14
N THR A 461 -6.50 39.60 -15.45
CA THR A 461 -7.03 38.67 -16.46
C THR A 461 -5.94 38.37 -17.47
N VAL A 462 -5.68 37.07 -17.74
CA VAL A 462 -4.62 36.64 -18.64
C VAL A 462 -5.13 35.54 -19.57
N PRO A 463 -4.59 35.42 -20.79
CA PRO A 463 -4.87 34.27 -21.65
C PRO A 463 -4.47 32.97 -20.98
N LEU A 464 -5.34 31.95 -21.03
CA LEU A 464 -5.08 30.61 -20.52
C LEU A 464 -4.84 29.65 -21.69
N PRO A 465 -3.67 29.01 -21.80
CA PRO A 465 -3.45 27.95 -22.79
C PRO A 465 -4.43 26.80 -22.58
N PRO A 466 -4.79 26.06 -23.68
CA PRO A 466 -5.63 24.86 -23.54
C PRO A 466 -5.05 23.88 -22.55
N LEU A 467 -5.89 23.43 -21.61
CA LEU A 467 -5.53 22.44 -20.61
C LEU A 467 -5.75 21.02 -21.16
N PRO A 468 -4.98 20.03 -20.71
CA PRO A 468 -5.15 18.64 -21.10
C PRO A 468 -6.57 18.13 -20.88
N TRP A 469 -6.97 17.18 -21.72
CA TRP A 469 -8.22 16.47 -21.56
C TRP A 469 -8.01 15.20 -20.74
N PHE A 470 -8.86 14.94 -19.79
CA PHE A 470 -8.85 13.71 -18.99
C PHE A 470 -9.44 12.54 -19.75
N ARG A 471 -10.34 12.84 -20.72
CA ARG A 471 -11.04 11.86 -21.52
C ARG A 471 -11.31 12.37 -22.92
N VAL A 472 -11.06 11.54 -23.91
CA VAL A 472 -11.32 11.83 -25.32
C VAL A 472 -12.21 10.78 -25.94
N ARG A 473 -12.94 11.15 -26.99
CA ARG A 473 -13.72 10.19 -27.77
C ARG A 473 -12.77 9.27 -28.53
N ASP A 474 -12.96 7.97 -28.36
CA ASP A 474 -12.27 6.98 -29.18
C ASP A 474 -13.13 6.64 -30.40
N HIS A 475 -12.71 7.09 -31.57
CA HIS A 475 -13.42 6.85 -32.83
C HIS A 475 -13.17 5.43 -33.38
N SER A 476 -12.26 4.66 -32.82
CA SER A 476 -11.97 3.28 -33.24
C SER A 476 -12.92 2.25 -32.67
N VAL A 477 -13.74 2.62 -31.67
CA VAL A 477 -14.71 1.76 -31.01
C VAL A 477 -16.09 2.41 -30.98
N LEU A 478 -17.13 1.59 -30.99
CA LEU A 478 -18.53 2.06 -30.87
C LEU A 478 -18.88 2.50 -29.43
N ASP A 479 -17.94 2.45 -28.50
CA ASP A 479 -18.16 2.87 -27.12
C ASP A 479 -18.23 4.40 -27.02
N LEU A 480 -19.40 4.92 -26.72
CA LEU A 480 -19.64 6.35 -26.56
C LEU A 480 -19.03 6.92 -25.25
N ARG A 481 -18.54 6.07 -24.35
CA ARG A 481 -17.93 6.50 -23.08
C ARG A 481 -16.59 7.19 -23.26
N GLY A 482 -15.88 6.92 -24.36
CA GLY A 482 -14.58 7.50 -24.67
C GLY A 482 -13.42 6.81 -23.96
N LYS A 483 -12.22 7.31 -24.19
CA LYS A 483 -10.94 6.79 -23.68
C LYS A 483 -10.33 7.74 -22.66
N ASP A 484 -9.92 7.21 -21.52
CA ASP A 484 -9.15 7.94 -20.53
C ASP A 484 -7.73 8.19 -21.04
N THR A 485 -7.22 9.42 -20.84
CA THR A 485 -5.90 9.82 -21.33
C THR A 485 -4.80 9.61 -20.30
N GLY A 486 -5.15 9.50 -19.01
CA GLY A 486 -4.20 9.53 -17.91
C GLY A 486 -3.57 10.90 -17.65
N GLU A 487 -3.98 11.93 -18.41
CA GLU A 487 -3.46 13.28 -18.28
C GLU A 487 -3.97 13.95 -17.00
N GLY A 488 -3.22 14.96 -16.51
CA GLY A 488 -3.58 15.71 -15.32
C GLY A 488 -3.24 17.18 -15.43
N VAL A 489 -3.67 17.95 -14.46
CA VAL A 489 -3.37 19.37 -14.32
C VAL A 489 -2.95 19.66 -12.89
N ALA A 490 -1.92 20.47 -12.70
CA ALA A 490 -1.60 21.05 -11.40
C ALA A 490 -1.68 22.56 -11.44
N LEU A 491 -2.32 23.14 -10.40
CA LEU A 491 -2.35 24.56 -10.12
C LEU A 491 -1.44 24.81 -8.91
N GLU A 492 -0.28 25.44 -9.13
CA GLU A 492 0.66 25.84 -8.06
C GLU A 492 0.54 27.34 -7.85
N LEU A 493 0.27 27.75 -6.62
CA LEU A 493 0.11 29.16 -6.30
C LEU A 493 0.71 29.54 -4.93
N GLU A 494 1.17 30.79 -4.83
CA GLU A 494 1.39 31.47 -3.56
C GLU A 494 0.15 32.31 -3.24
N LEU A 495 -0.41 32.13 -2.05
CA LEU A 495 -1.69 32.66 -1.65
C LEU A 495 -1.60 33.31 -0.27
N THR A 496 -2.22 34.47 -0.11
CA THR A 496 -2.41 35.13 1.21
C THR A 496 -3.85 35.57 1.33
N LEU A 497 -4.60 34.98 2.26
CA LEU A 497 -6.00 35.31 2.50
C LEU A 497 -6.10 36.50 3.49
N PRO A 498 -6.86 37.54 3.20
CA PRO A 498 -7.04 38.66 4.11
C PRO A 498 -7.99 38.36 5.27
N ASP A 499 -8.88 37.37 5.07
CA ASP A 499 -9.90 36.93 6.04
C ASP A 499 -10.28 35.49 5.80
N GLY A 500 -11.10 34.89 6.67
CA GLY A 500 -11.61 33.55 6.59
C GLY A 500 -12.96 33.41 5.87
N ALA A 501 -13.43 34.42 5.13
CA ALA A 501 -14.76 34.38 4.50
C ALA A 501 -14.84 33.34 3.38
N PRO A 502 -15.95 32.60 3.26
CA PRO A 502 -16.18 31.68 2.16
C PRO A 502 -16.60 32.42 0.88
N GLY A 503 -16.43 31.73 -0.27
CA GLY A 503 -16.93 32.20 -1.56
C GLY A 503 -16.03 33.20 -2.30
N ARG A 504 -14.87 33.58 -1.75
CA ARG A 504 -13.90 34.42 -2.45
C ARG A 504 -13.28 33.64 -3.61
N VAL A 505 -13.54 34.11 -4.84
CA VAL A 505 -12.99 33.51 -6.05
C VAL A 505 -11.52 33.90 -6.19
N LEU A 506 -10.64 32.91 -6.29
CA LEU A 506 -9.19 33.06 -6.42
C LEU A 506 -8.72 32.88 -7.87
N LEU A 507 -9.22 31.84 -8.54
CA LEU A 507 -9.01 31.57 -9.97
C LEU A 507 -10.35 31.23 -10.61
N ASP A 508 -10.64 31.79 -11.81
CA ASP A 508 -11.86 31.50 -12.55
C ASP A 508 -11.62 31.60 -14.05
N ASN A 509 -11.85 30.51 -14.80
CA ASN A 509 -11.89 30.51 -16.24
C ASN A 509 -13.25 30.04 -16.79
N ARG A 510 -14.31 30.07 -15.98
CA ARG A 510 -15.65 29.64 -16.43
C ARG A 510 -16.18 30.59 -17.50
N ASP A 511 -16.75 30.00 -18.55
CA ASP A 511 -17.48 30.75 -19.58
C ASP A 511 -18.92 31.09 -19.15
N GLY A 512 -19.65 31.78 -20.02
CA GLY A 512 -21.05 32.19 -19.79
C GLY A 512 -22.04 31.02 -19.59
N ALA A 513 -21.64 29.77 -19.91
CA ALA A 513 -22.40 28.56 -19.66
C ALA A 513 -21.90 27.81 -18.40
N GLY A 514 -20.93 28.38 -17.66
CA GLY A 514 -20.33 27.80 -16.46
C GLY A 514 -19.32 26.69 -16.73
N ARG A 515 -18.87 26.49 -17.99
CA ARG A 515 -17.82 25.51 -18.32
C ARG A 515 -16.46 26.06 -17.94
N GLY A 516 -15.59 25.21 -17.37
CA GLY A 516 -14.26 25.56 -16.90
C GLY A 516 -14.01 25.11 -15.47
N PHE A 517 -13.13 25.83 -14.78
CA PHE A 517 -12.88 25.59 -13.37
C PHE A 517 -12.95 26.90 -12.54
N CYS A 518 -13.24 26.74 -11.28
CA CYS A 518 -13.18 27.82 -10.30
C CYS A 518 -12.54 27.31 -9.00
N LEU A 519 -11.49 28.00 -8.54
CA LEU A 519 -10.92 27.81 -7.20
C LEU A 519 -11.36 28.97 -6.32
N ARG A 520 -11.99 28.67 -5.18
CA ARG A 520 -12.49 29.68 -4.24
C ARG A 520 -12.26 29.27 -2.78
N THR A 521 -12.42 30.20 -1.86
CA THR A 521 -12.42 29.91 -0.43
C THR A 521 -13.72 29.20 -0.04
N ALA A 522 -13.62 28.19 0.85
CA ALA A 522 -14.76 27.48 1.43
C ALA A 522 -15.03 27.86 2.90
N GLY A 523 -14.27 28.82 3.42
CA GLY A 523 -14.33 29.25 4.81
C GLY A 523 -13.34 28.53 5.72
N ALA A 524 -13.07 29.11 6.88
CA ALA A 524 -12.15 28.55 7.89
C ALA A 524 -10.77 28.13 7.36
N GLY A 525 -10.25 28.77 6.30
CA GLY A 525 -8.97 28.41 5.68
C GLY A 525 -9.01 27.20 4.74
N ALA A 526 -10.19 26.72 4.35
CA ALA A 526 -10.36 25.69 3.32
C ALA A 526 -10.54 26.31 1.92
N LEU A 527 -10.17 25.54 0.90
CA LEU A 527 -10.38 25.86 -0.51
C LEU A 527 -11.36 24.89 -1.16
N GLU A 528 -12.14 25.37 -2.12
CA GLU A 528 -13.00 24.56 -2.96
C GLU A 528 -12.58 24.70 -4.41
N LEU A 529 -12.36 23.55 -5.07
CA LEU A 529 -12.19 23.44 -6.52
C LEU A 529 -13.50 22.95 -7.14
N MET A 530 -13.99 23.67 -8.13
CA MET A 530 -15.15 23.34 -8.96
C MET A 530 -14.68 23.09 -10.37
N LEU A 531 -15.13 21.98 -10.99
CA LEU A 531 -14.84 21.58 -12.38
C LEU A 531 -16.16 21.39 -13.14
N ASN A 532 -16.23 21.83 -14.39
CA ASN A 532 -17.42 21.64 -15.23
C ASN A 532 -17.03 21.62 -16.72
N ASP A 533 -17.41 20.58 -17.47
CA ASP A 533 -17.17 20.48 -18.91
C ASP A 533 -18.41 20.83 -19.75
N GLY A 534 -19.46 21.33 -19.10
CA GLY A 534 -20.76 21.66 -19.73
C GLY A 534 -21.76 20.50 -19.77
N GLN A 535 -21.34 19.28 -19.44
CA GLN A 535 -22.20 18.10 -19.30
C GLN A 535 -22.11 17.50 -17.90
N THR A 536 -20.94 17.59 -17.29
CA THR A 536 -20.64 16.99 -15.99
C THR A 536 -19.91 18.02 -15.14
N ALA A 537 -20.33 18.14 -13.88
CA ALA A 537 -19.66 18.96 -12.88
C ALA A 537 -19.18 18.10 -11.71
N SER A 538 -18.07 18.52 -11.12
CA SER A 538 -17.51 17.92 -9.89
C SER A 538 -16.90 19.00 -9.05
N HIS A 539 -16.86 18.81 -7.74
CA HIS A 539 -16.18 19.72 -6.81
C HIS A 539 -15.56 18.95 -5.64
N TRP A 540 -14.57 19.56 -5.02
CA TRP A 540 -13.95 19.04 -3.82
C TRP A 540 -13.48 20.17 -2.91
N ILE A 541 -13.69 20.01 -1.59
CA ILE A 541 -13.27 20.96 -0.57
C ILE A 541 -12.08 20.38 0.20
N SER A 542 -11.01 21.16 0.32
CA SER A 542 -9.82 20.81 1.09
C SER A 542 -10.09 20.78 2.60
N ASP A 543 -9.12 20.30 3.37
CA ASP A 543 -9.08 20.56 4.81
C ASP A 543 -8.81 22.04 5.07
N PRO A 544 -9.22 22.56 6.25
CA PRO A 544 -8.79 23.88 6.72
C PRO A 544 -7.28 23.90 6.96
N ALA A 545 -6.52 24.59 6.12
CA ALA A 545 -5.05 24.60 6.19
C ALA A 545 -4.42 25.97 5.98
N LEU A 546 -5.21 27.01 5.67
CA LEU A 546 -4.72 28.34 5.37
C LEU A 546 -5.00 29.29 6.53
N ASP A 547 -3.94 29.82 7.13
CA ASP A 547 -4.00 30.87 8.15
C ASP A 547 -4.24 32.23 7.50
N VAL A 548 -5.12 33.04 8.07
CA VAL A 548 -5.40 34.41 7.62
C VAL A 548 -4.16 35.27 7.78
N GLY A 549 -3.87 36.09 6.76
CA GLY A 549 -2.74 37.05 6.75
C GLY A 549 -1.37 36.39 6.56
N ARG A 550 -1.28 35.06 6.48
CA ARG A 550 -0.03 34.35 6.24
C ARG A 550 0.09 33.91 4.78
N PRO A 551 1.27 34.02 4.15
CA PRO A 551 1.48 33.46 2.83
C PRO A 551 1.64 31.96 2.90
N HIS A 552 0.92 31.25 2.02
CA HIS A 552 0.93 29.81 1.86
C HIS A 552 1.33 29.41 0.44
N HIS A 553 2.08 28.32 0.32
CA HIS A 553 2.30 27.63 -0.94
C HIS A 553 1.24 26.54 -1.10
N VAL A 554 0.46 26.59 -2.17
CA VAL A 554 -0.67 25.68 -2.43
C VAL A 554 -0.46 25.01 -3.77
N VAL A 555 -0.59 23.70 -3.81
CA VAL A 555 -0.70 22.89 -5.03
C VAL A 555 -2.04 22.18 -5.04
N VAL A 556 -2.82 22.39 -6.09
CA VAL A 556 -4.06 21.67 -6.35
C VAL A 556 -3.82 20.73 -7.53
N ASN A 557 -3.86 19.43 -7.29
CA ASN A 557 -3.72 18.40 -8.33
C ASN A 557 -5.08 17.91 -8.78
N ILE A 558 -5.29 17.84 -10.09
CA ILE A 558 -6.40 17.21 -10.77
C ILE A 558 -5.81 16.06 -11.58
N ASP A 559 -5.77 14.87 -11.00
CA ASP A 559 -5.15 13.67 -11.58
C ASP A 559 -6.19 12.90 -12.40
N GLY A 560 -6.12 13.00 -13.71
CA GLY A 560 -7.09 12.37 -14.61
C GLY A 560 -6.93 10.85 -14.74
N GLY A 561 -5.82 10.27 -14.28
CA GLY A 561 -5.64 8.82 -14.20
C GLY A 561 -6.60 8.21 -13.16
N PRO A 562 -6.31 8.30 -11.87
CA PRO A 562 -7.19 7.80 -10.80
C PRO A 562 -8.44 8.65 -10.58
N ARG A 563 -8.60 9.76 -11.31
CA ARG A 563 -9.65 10.78 -11.18
C ARG A 563 -9.71 11.38 -9.78
N VAL A 564 -8.55 11.79 -9.27
CA VAL A 564 -8.40 12.31 -7.92
C VAL A 564 -8.12 13.81 -7.94
N ILE A 565 -8.82 14.56 -7.08
CA ILE A 565 -8.49 15.94 -6.70
C ILE A 565 -7.80 15.87 -5.35
N SER A 566 -6.62 16.49 -5.23
CA SER A 566 -5.88 16.58 -3.97
C SER A 566 -5.27 17.96 -3.79
N PHE A 567 -5.02 18.31 -2.53
CA PHE A 567 -4.40 19.57 -2.12
C PHE A 567 -3.13 19.29 -1.32
N VAL A 568 -2.08 20.03 -1.64
CA VAL A 568 -0.83 20.07 -0.86
C VAL A 568 -0.59 21.51 -0.44
N VAL A 569 -0.55 21.76 0.86
CA VAL A 569 -0.34 23.10 1.43
C VAL A 569 0.94 23.12 2.23
N ASP A 570 1.83 24.06 1.92
CA ASP A 570 3.16 24.21 2.55
C ASP A 570 3.98 22.90 2.55
N GLY A 571 3.82 22.11 1.49
CA GLY A 571 4.50 20.84 1.30
C GLY A 571 3.85 19.64 2.01
N ARG A 572 2.68 19.82 2.61
CA ARG A 572 1.93 18.82 3.34
C ARG A 572 0.69 18.39 2.57
N PHE A 573 0.53 17.11 2.32
CA PHE A 573 -0.67 16.54 1.72
C PHE A 573 -1.86 16.64 2.68
N LEU A 574 -2.98 17.14 2.21
CA LEU A 574 -4.19 17.26 3.02
C LEU A 574 -4.97 15.94 2.97
N ASP A 575 -4.94 15.19 4.05
CA ASP A 575 -5.45 13.81 4.15
C ASP A 575 -6.84 13.69 4.80
N GLY A 576 -7.48 14.81 5.17
CA GLY A 576 -8.78 14.84 5.84
C GLY A 576 -8.70 14.93 7.37
N GLY A 577 -7.49 14.94 7.95
CA GLY A 577 -7.29 15.00 9.40
C GLY A 577 -8.00 13.86 10.14
N GLU A 578 -8.34 14.07 11.41
CA GLU A 578 -8.92 13.06 12.30
C GLU A 578 -10.44 12.82 12.07
N THR A 579 -11.12 13.64 11.28
CA THR A 579 -12.59 13.64 11.22
C THR A 579 -13.17 13.27 9.86
N ARG A 580 -12.42 13.44 8.78
CA ARG A 580 -12.89 13.12 7.43
C ARG A 580 -12.32 11.78 6.96
N GLN A 581 -13.15 10.96 6.35
CA GLN A 581 -12.69 9.70 5.75
C GLN A 581 -11.57 9.94 4.73
N PHE A 582 -11.79 10.87 3.80
CA PHE A 582 -10.87 11.23 2.73
C PHE A 582 -10.45 12.70 2.84
N GLY A 583 -9.18 13.03 2.61
CA GLY A 583 -8.70 14.38 2.33
C GLY A 583 -8.61 14.69 0.84
N TRP A 584 -8.64 13.64 0.03
CA TRP A 584 -8.70 13.70 -1.43
C TRP A 584 -10.09 13.30 -1.93
N GLY A 585 -10.49 13.81 -3.09
CA GLY A 585 -11.80 13.52 -3.67
C GLY A 585 -11.70 12.88 -5.04
N ARG A 586 -12.73 12.13 -5.44
CA ARG A 586 -12.87 11.66 -6.81
C ARG A 586 -13.78 12.59 -7.60
N PHE A 587 -13.38 12.94 -8.81
CA PHE A 587 -14.27 13.59 -9.75
C PHE A 587 -14.96 12.57 -10.69
N SER A 588 -16.04 13.01 -11.31
CA SER A 588 -16.88 12.16 -12.16
C SER A 588 -16.09 11.48 -13.27
N PRO A 589 -16.29 10.17 -13.50
CA PRO A 589 -15.68 9.45 -14.63
C PRO A 589 -16.13 9.96 -15.99
N TYR A 590 -17.15 10.82 -16.05
CA TYR A 590 -17.67 11.41 -17.29
C TYR A 590 -17.12 12.81 -17.55
N LEU A 591 -16.42 13.43 -16.59
CA LEU A 591 -15.78 14.72 -16.78
C LEU A 591 -14.62 14.59 -17.78
N ARG A 592 -14.71 15.31 -18.90
CA ARG A 592 -13.75 15.20 -20.01
C ARG A 592 -12.59 16.17 -19.90
N HIS A 593 -12.83 17.38 -19.41
CA HIS A 593 -11.84 18.45 -19.32
C HIS A 593 -12.30 19.53 -18.34
N MET A 594 -11.41 20.48 -18.06
CA MET A 594 -11.68 21.68 -17.28
C MET A 594 -11.45 22.98 -18.07
N ASN A 595 -11.50 22.90 -19.41
CA ASN A 595 -11.39 24.07 -20.28
C ASN A 595 -12.72 24.83 -20.32
N GLY A 596 -12.65 26.16 -20.18
CA GLY A 596 -13.78 27.09 -20.20
C GLY A 596 -13.51 28.27 -21.12
N ALA A 597 -13.55 29.50 -20.57
CA ALA A 597 -13.14 30.71 -21.28
C ALA A 597 -11.65 30.67 -21.65
N ALA A 598 -11.28 31.41 -22.69
CA ALA A 598 -9.88 31.54 -23.10
C ALA A 598 -9.03 32.35 -22.10
N ASP A 599 -9.68 33.09 -21.24
CA ASP A 599 -9.03 33.94 -20.23
C ASP A 599 -9.22 33.36 -18.84
N LEU A 600 -8.20 33.57 -18.00
CA LEU A 600 -8.19 33.23 -16.58
C LEU A 600 -8.25 34.52 -15.76
N HIS A 601 -9.24 34.63 -14.89
CA HIS A 601 -9.36 35.69 -13.90
C HIS A 601 -8.65 35.25 -12.62
N ILE A 602 -7.78 36.10 -12.08
CA ILE A 602 -6.92 35.84 -10.93
C ILE A 602 -7.14 36.95 -9.89
N ALA A 603 -7.45 36.57 -8.67
CA ALA A 603 -7.65 37.49 -7.56
C ALA A 603 -6.31 38.03 -7.03
N PRO A 604 -6.31 39.24 -6.40
CA PRO A 604 -5.11 39.87 -5.87
C PRO A 604 -4.48 39.12 -4.67
N GLU A 605 -5.20 38.20 -4.05
CA GLU A 605 -4.71 37.28 -3.02
C GLU A 605 -3.65 36.31 -3.55
N VAL A 606 -3.69 35.95 -4.84
CA VAL A 606 -2.72 35.09 -5.52
C VAL A 606 -1.48 35.92 -5.87
N LYS A 607 -0.31 35.56 -5.34
CA LYS A 607 0.96 36.29 -5.49
C LYS A 607 1.92 35.68 -6.51
N ASP A 608 1.79 34.40 -6.78
CA ASP A 608 2.49 33.66 -7.83
C ASP A 608 1.54 32.54 -8.34
N LEU A 609 1.52 32.28 -9.63
CA LEU A 609 0.71 31.23 -10.23
C LEU A 609 1.52 30.50 -11.29
N ARG A 610 1.58 29.16 -11.17
CA ARG A 610 2.06 28.27 -12.23
C ARG A 610 1.01 27.21 -12.51
N ILE A 611 0.81 26.90 -13.79
CA ILE A 611 -0.10 25.84 -14.23
C ILE A 611 0.71 24.84 -15.04
N PHE A 612 0.53 23.56 -14.72
CA PHE A 612 1.20 22.44 -15.39
C PHE A 612 0.18 21.57 -16.11
N GLY A 613 0.51 21.10 -17.31
CA GLY A 613 -0.25 20.08 -18.05
C GLY A 613 0.05 18.65 -17.57
N ARG A 614 0.38 18.50 -16.30
CA ARG A 614 0.58 17.25 -15.56
C ARG A 614 0.29 17.48 -14.09
N ILE A 615 0.16 16.43 -13.31
CA ILE A 615 0.18 16.57 -11.85
C ILE A 615 1.60 16.90 -11.36
N LEU A 616 1.70 17.58 -10.25
CA LEU A 616 2.90 17.65 -9.44
C LEU A 616 2.83 16.55 -8.39
N ARG A 617 3.82 15.66 -8.35
CA ARG A 617 3.93 14.67 -7.29
C ARG A 617 3.95 15.34 -5.94
N THR A 618 3.47 14.67 -4.89
CA THR A 618 3.45 15.25 -3.54
C THR A 618 4.86 15.66 -3.08
N PHE A 619 5.86 14.82 -3.37
CA PHE A 619 7.25 15.15 -3.05
C PHE A 619 7.76 16.38 -3.85
N GLU A 620 7.34 16.56 -5.12
CA GLU A 620 7.68 17.77 -5.91
C GLU A 620 7.04 19.02 -5.28
N ALA A 621 5.77 18.94 -4.86
CA ALA A 621 5.08 20.02 -4.18
C ALA A 621 5.77 20.39 -2.84
N ALA A 622 6.19 19.39 -2.07
CA ALA A 622 6.93 19.59 -0.83
C ALA A 622 8.28 20.29 -1.04
N MET A 623 9.02 19.90 -2.07
CA MET A 623 10.28 20.56 -2.44
C MET A 623 10.09 22.01 -2.87
N ARG A 624 9.05 22.30 -3.66
CA ARG A 624 8.73 23.65 -4.13
C ARG A 624 8.36 24.56 -2.97
N ALA A 625 7.56 24.08 -2.01
CA ALA A 625 7.24 24.79 -0.78
C ALA A 625 8.49 25.15 0.02
N ALA A 626 9.42 24.21 0.20
CA ALA A 626 10.69 24.43 0.90
C ALA A 626 11.58 25.47 0.20
N ALA A 627 11.65 25.46 -1.13
CA ALA A 627 12.41 26.44 -1.91
C ALA A 627 11.82 27.86 -1.82
N GLY A 628 10.49 27.99 -1.74
CA GLY A 628 9.77 29.27 -1.54
C GLY A 628 10.02 29.87 -0.16
N SER A 629 10.02 29.04 0.89
CA SER A 629 10.26 29.50 2.26
C SER A 629 11.69 30.03 2.47
N GLY A 630 12.69 29.43 1.81
CA GLY A 630 14.08 29.88 1.84
C GLY A 630 14.30 31.29 1.22
N ARG A 631 13.54 31.64 0.17
CA ARG A 631 13.57 32.99 -0.43
C ARG A 631 12.92 34.04 0.46
N ARG A 632 11.91 33.66 1.26
CA ARG A 632 11.21 34.55 2.19
C ARG A 632 12.05 34.92 3.42
N ALA A 633 12.94 34.02 3.87
CA ALA A 633 13.84 34.26 5.00
C ALA A 633 15.05 35.18 4.63
N SER A 634 15.32 35.34 3.33
CA SER A 634 16.43 36.14 2.81
C SER A 634 16.00 37.50 2.22
N ALA A 635 14.71 37.83 2.18
CA ALA A 635 14.13 39.09 1.78
C ALA A 635 13.54 39.84 2.99
#